data_3ae4229b81eac5809d6a57f85509d177
#
_entry.id   3ae4229b81eac5809d6a57f85509d177
#
_cell.length_a   1.000
_cell.length_b   1.000
_cell.length_c   1.000
_cell.angle_alpha   90.00
_cell.angle_beta   90.00
_cell.angle_gamma   90.00
#
_symmetry.space_group_name_H-M   'P 1'
#
loop_
_entity.id
_entity.type
_entity.pdbx_description
1 polymer ?
#
loop_
_entity_poly.entity_id
_entity_poly.type
_entity_poly.pdbx_seq_one_letter_code
_entity_poly.pdbx_strand_id
1 'polypeptide(L)'
;MAIKIALAGNPNCGKTTMFNALTGANQYVGNWPGVTVEKKEGKLKSKSQSEEVIVTDLPGNYSLSPYTLEEVVSRDYLLKDDPDVIVNLVDATNIERNLYLTTQMIETGIPVVIALNMADLLAKRGIKIDIERLSMLLDCPIVETSALKQTGLDKLIDEAVKVAKKKEVDLPKEIFSKELEAAVAEVESVLPADITENKKRWYAVKFLENDSKVVESTPLSASGKSVVENARKAIEEAHDDDMESIVTDERYKFIQKVVGTAVKKSGEKLTVSDKIDQIVTNRFLGIPIFMLVMWIVYYISVTTIGTFVTDWTNDTFVGAIQEVVGGFLENAGASDLILSLVVDGIIGGLGAVLGFVPQMAILFLFLSILEDCGYMVRIAFVMDRVFRHFGLSGKSFIPLLISSGCGIPGIMASKTIEQDNDRRLTIMTATFIPCGAKLPVIALMGGVMAGYVTGWDVAGMMAPIMYFVGIVAVLVAAIMLKKTKPFSGKPAPFVMELPQYHIPSAKTVLMHVWERLKGFIIKAGTILFLACVVMWLLSTFGFADGSFGIVEDSADSLMAIIGGAIAPLFAPLGWGEWQPVAAAISGFSAKEGIVSTMGVLANVAGDVEDAETVAEGVGMWFPTALAGFSFLLFNLLDSPCLAAISTMAQQMQDRKWFWFAILFQNVFAYAVTLCVYQIGSFLFYGSFGAGTVVAFVVLLFMLYMLFRPDPYKDQKTYSKRSVQSAS
;
A
#
# COMPACT_ATOMS: atom_id res chain seq x y z
N MET A 1 -12.25 -17.84 -41.06
CA MET A 1 -12.41 -17.01 -39.86
C MET A 1 -11.04 -16.82 -39.24
N ALA A 2 -10.75 -15.66 -38.66
CA ALA A 2 -9.48 -15.48 -37.97
C ALA A 2 -9.48 -16.34 -36.67
N ILE A 3 -8.37 -17.02 -36.39
CA ILE A 3 -8.20 -17.79 -35.18
C ILE A 3 -7.83 -16.83 -34.05
N LYS A 4 -8.56 -16.87 -32.93
CA LYS A 4 -8.33 -16.04 -31.75
C LYS A 4 -7.55 -16.82 -30.70
N ILE A 5 -6.37 -16.38 -30.38
CA ILE A 5 -5.51 -16.93 -29.31
C ILE A 5 -5.54 -15.98 -28.11
N ALA A 6 -5.92 -16.49 -26.95
CA ALA A 6 -5.75 -15.81 -25.67
C ALA A 6 -4.37 -16.13 -25.08
N LEU A 7 -3.51 -15.13 -24.93
CA LEU A 7 -2.22 -15.29 -24.26
C LEU A 7 -2.38 -14.99 -22.78
N ALA A 8 -2.23 -16.00 -21.95
CA ALA A 8 -2.45 -15.92 -20.51
C ALA A 8 -1.22 -16.41 -19.75
N GLY A 9 -1.15 -16.13 -18.46
CA GLY A 9 -0.07 -16.59 -17.59
C GLY A 9 0.13 -15.70 -16.37
N ASN A 10 0.91 -16.18 -15.43
CA ASN A 10 1.21 -15.47 -14.21
C ASN A 10 2.01 -14.18 -14.48
N PRO A 11 1.96 -13.19 -13.57
CA PRO A 11 2.89 -12.07 -13.63
C PRO A 11 4.34 -12.57 -13.67
N ASN A 12 5.20 -11.91 -14.42
CA ASN A 12 6.63 -12.21 -14.58
C ASN A 12 6.99 -13.55 -15.30
N CYS A 13 6.04 -14.30 -15.82
CA CYS A 13 6.32 -15.51 -16.63
C CYS A 13 6.90 -15.20 -18.03
N GLY A 14 7.07 -13.93 -18.39
CA GLY A 14 7.59 -13.50 -19.70
C GLY A 14 6.51 -13.26 -20.76
N LYS A 15 5.25 -13.04 -20.35
CA LYS A 15 4.08 -12.89 -21.23
C LYS A 15 4.23 -11.73 -22.23
N THR A 16 4.54 -10.52 -21.75
CA THR A 16 4.75 -9.35 -22.62
C THR A 16 5.92 -9.55 -23.60
N THR A 17 6.98 -10.22 -23.17
CA THR A 17 8.11 -10.57 -24.05
C THR A 17 7.66 -11.54 -25.14
N MET A 18 6.87 -12.55 -24.78
CA MET A 18 6.29 -13.52 -25.73
C MET A 18 5.37 -12.82 -26.72
N PHE A 19 4.45 -11.99 -26.24
CA PHE A 19 3.51 -11.24 -27.08
C PHE A 19 4.25 -10.37 -28.11
N ASN A 20 5.27 -9.61 -27.66
CA ASN A 20 6.09 -8.79 -28.55
C ASN A 20 6.88 -9.60 -29.57
N ALA A 21 7.37 -10.79 -29.20
CA ALA A 21 8.08 -11.67 -30.09
C ALA A 21 7.15 -12.24 -31.18
N LEU A 22 5.90 -12.55 -30.84
CA LEU A 22 4.91 -13.12 -31.76
C LEU A 22 4.30 -12.09 -32.72
N THR A 23 3.97 -10.87 -32.21
CA THR A 23 3.21 -9.84 -32.96
C THR A 23 4.11 -8.77 -33.59
N GLY A 24 5.28 -8.52 -33.02
CA GLY A 24 6.19 -7.46 -33.50
C GLY A 24 5.58 -6.06 -33.38
N ALA A 25 5.63 -5.27 -34.46
CA ALA A 25 5.10 -3.92 -34.52
C ALA A 25 3.58 -3.83 -34.79
N ASN A 26 2.94 -4.95 -35.11
CA ASN A 26 1.51 -5.02 -35.48
C ASN A 26 0.62 -5.19 -34.26
N GLN A 27 0.63 -4.20 -33.38
CA GLN A 27 -0.10 -4.23 -32.11
C GLN A 27 -1.12 -3.10 -32.06
N TYR A 28 -2.28 -3.39 -31.50
CA TYR A 28 -3.26 -2.42 -31.07
C TYR A 28 -3.24 -2.35 -29.55
N VAL A 29 -3.07 -1.16 -29.01
CA VAL A 29 -3.06 -0.89 -27.57
C VAL A 29 -4.24 0.02 -27.24
N GLY A 30 -5.08 -0.40 -26.31
CA GLY A 30 -6.23 0.35 -25.81
C GLY A 30 -6.53 -0.07 -24.39
N ASN A 31 -7.71 0.29 -23.90
CA ASN A 31 -8.19 -0.21 -22.61
C ASN A 31 -9.31 -1.22 -22.82
N TRP A 32 -9.45 -2.17 -21.89
CA TRP A 32 -10.61 -3.04 -21.87
C TRP A 32 -11.89 -2.20 -21.65
N PRO A 33 -13.02 -2.56 -22.28
CA PRO A 33 -14.25 -1.80 -22.16
C PRO A 33 -14.67 -1.59 -20.69
N GLY A 34 -14.91 -0.34 -20.31
CA GLY A 34 -15.40 0.04 -18.98
C GLY A 34 -14.37 0.00 -17.83
N VAL A 35 -13.10 -0.31 -18.09
CA VAL A 35 -12.05 -0.37 -17.07
C VAL A 35 -10.74 0.30 -17.53
N THR A 36 -9.86 0.61 -16.59
CA THR A 36 -8.55 1.23 -16.85
C THR A 36 -7.43 0.22 -17.14
N VAL A 37 -7.78 -1.04 -17.34
CA VAL A 37 -6.83 -2.12 -17.63
C VAL A 37 -6.46 -2.08 -19.11
N GLU A 38 -5.17 -2.15 -19.42
CA GLU A 38 -4.65 -2.09 -20.78
C GLU A 38 -4.99 -3.38 -21.56
N LYS A 39 -5.53 -3.23 -22.78
CA LYS A 39 -5.78 -4.32 -23.73
C LYS A 39 -4.76 -4.25 -24.85
N LYS A 40 -4.10 -5.37 -25.14
CA LYS A 40 -3.19 -5.51 -26.26
C LYS A 40 -3.65 -6.63 -27.19
N GLU A 41 -3.85 -6.30 -28.44
CA GLU A 41 -4.15 -7.25 -29.51
C GLU A 41 -3.13 -7.08 -30.63
N GLY A 42 -2.75 -8.19 -31.26
CA GLY A 42 -1.81 -8.14 -32.36
C GLY A 42 -2.02 -9.27 -33.35
N LYS A 43 -1.71 -9.02 -34.61
CA LYS A 43 -1.68 -10.03 -35.67
C LYS A 43 -0.34 -10.74 -35.62
N LEU A 44 -0.36 -12.05 -35.83
CA LEU A 44 0.83 -12.87 -35.85
C LEU A 44 1.80 -12.43 -36.98
N LYS A 45 3.09 -12.38 -36.65
CA LYS A 45 4.16 -11.97 -37.59
C LYS A 45 4.57 -13.08 -38.54
N SER A 46 4.27 -14.34 -38.22
CA SER A 46 4.73 -15.50 -38.99
C SER A 46 4.03 -15.60 -40.35
N LYS A 47 4.81 -15.81 -41.43
CA LYS A 47 4.33 -16.03 -42.80
C LYS A 47 3.97 -17.50 -43.08
N SER A 48 4.16 -18.41 -42.12
CA SER A 48 3.95 -19.85 -42.32
C SER A 48 2.48 -20.28 -42.25
N GLN A 49 1.60 -19.43 -41.76
CA GLN A 49 0.17 -19.72 -41.60
C GLN A 49 -0.65 -19.14 -42.75
N SER A 50 -1.52 -19.97 -43.36
CA SER A 50 -2.46 -19.54 -44.40
C SER A 50 -3.69 -18.77 -43.87
N GLU A 51 -3.90 -18.78 -42.59
CA GLU A 51 -5.04 -18.14 -41.91
C GLU A 51 -4.59 -16.96 -41.05
N GLU A 52 -5.46 -15.99 -40.88
CA GLU A 52 -5.23 -14.83 -40.00
C GLU A 52 -5.33 -15.28 -38.54
N VAL A 53 -4.29 -15.04 -37.77
CA VAL A 53 -4.27 -15.35 -36.33
C VAL A 53 -4.15 -14.05 -35.53
N ILE A 54 -5.09 -13.85 -34.61
CA ILE A 54 -5.11 -12.72 -33.69
C ILE A 54 -4.73 -13.19 -32.29
N VAL A 55 -3.74 -12.56 -31.71
CA VAL A 55 -3.29 -12.84 -30.34
C VAL A 55 -3.74 -11.70 -29.44
N THR A 56 -4.49 -12.01 -28.37
CA THR A 56 -4.90 -11.06 -27.33
C THR A 56 -4.07 -11.32 -26.07
N ASP A 57 -3.34 -10.30 -25.60
CA ASP A 57 -2.58 -10.36 -24.33
C ASP A 57 -3.52 -10.10 -23.16
N LEU A 58 -3.75 -11.12 -22.33
CA LEU A 58 -4.53 -10.97 -21.10
C LEU A 58 -3.66 -10.39 -19.98
N PRO A 59 -4.22 -9.66 -19.01
CA PRO A 59 -3.49 -9.25 -17.81
C PRO A 59 -2.82 -10.44 -17.12
N GLY A 60 -1.69 -10.21 -16.47
CA GLY A 60 -1.00 -11.25 -15.71
C GLY A 60 -1.73 -11.54 -14.41
N ASN A 61 -2.20 -12.79 -14.24
CA ASN A 61 -3.03 -13.19 -13.12
C ASN A 61 -2.45 -14.41 -12.41
N TYR A 62 -2.76 -14.54 -11.12
CA TYR A 62 -2.43 -15.75 -10.36
C TYR A 62 -3.62 -16.70 -10.29
N SER A 63 -4.84 -16.20 -10.43
CA SER A 63 -6.07 -16.97 -10.44
C SER A 63 -7.13 -16.31 -11.35
N LEU A 64 -8.23 -17.00 -11.62
CA LEU A 64 -9.44 -16.47 -12.26
C LEU A 64 -10.53 -16.09 -11.25
N SER A 65 -10.13 -15.85 -10.00
CA SER A 65 -11.03 -15.39 -8.94
C SER A 65 -11.35 -13.90 -9.07
N PRO A 66 -12.49 -13.41 -8.57
CA PRO A 66 -12.93 -12.03 -8.80
C PRO A 66 -12.34 -11.02 -7.81
N TYR A 67 -11.09 -11.18 -7.40
CA TYR A 67 -10.47 -10.31 -6.39
C TYR A 67 -9.87 -9.03 -6.96
N THR A 68 -9.31 -9.10 -8.17
CA THR A 68 -8.71 -7.94 -8.86
C THR A 68 -9.45 -7.61 -10.15
N LEU A 69 -9.28 -6.37 -10.65
CA LEU A 69 -9.87 -5.96 -11.92
C LEU A 69 -9.27 -6.76 -13.09
N GLU A 70 -7.98 -7.04 -13.01
CA GLU A 70 -7.23 -7.82 -13.99
C GLU A 70 -7.75 -9.25 -14.09
N GLU A 71 -8.04 -9.90 -12.95
CA GLU A 71 -8.61 -11.23 -12.89
C GLU A 71 -10.03 -11.27 -13.46
N VAL A 72 -10.85 -10.26 -13.11
CA VAL A 72 -12.21 -10.12 -13.66
C VAL A 72 -12.18 -9.94 -15.18
N VAL A 73 -11.31 -9.08 -15.69
CA VAL A 73 -11.17 -8.82 -17.12
C VAL A 73 -10.76 -10.08 -17.88
N SER A 74 -9.75 -10.80 -17.39
CA SER A 74 -9.29 -12.03 -18.01
C SER A 74 -10.36 -13.11 -18.02
N ARG A 75 -11.07 -13.28 -16.90
CA ARG A 75 -12.17 -14.22 -16.80
C ARG A 75 -13.32 -13.88 -17.73
N ASP A 76 -13.73 -12.62 -17.75
CA ASP A 76 -14.84 -12.16 -18.61
C ASP A 76 -14.50 -12.36 -20.09
N TYR A 77 -13.25 -12.11 -20.49
CA TYR A 77 -12.80 -12.38 -21.84
C TYR A 77 -12.87 -13.87 -22.20
N LEU A 78 -12.37 -14.74 -21.33
CA LEU A 78 -12.39 -16.19 -21.58
C LEU A 78 -13.81 -16.75 -21.67
N LEU A 79 -14.74 -16.26 -20.86
CA LEU A 79 -16.09 -16.79 -20.79
C LEU A 79 -17.05 -16.18 -21.84
N LYS A 80 -16.89 -14.88 -22.19
CA LYS A 80 -17.82 -14.14 -23.06
C LYS A 80 -17.35 -14.03 -24.48
N ASP A 81 -16.03 -13.74 -24.69
CA ASP A 81 -15.45 -13.58 -26.03
C ASP A 81 -15.03 -14.92 -26.66
N ASP A 82 -14.97 -15.99 -25.88
CA ASP A 82 -14.80 -17.39 -26.28
C ASP A 82 -13.68 -17.59 -27.29
N PRO A 83 -12.40 -17.38 -26.90
CA PRO A 83 -11.27 -17.55 -27.79
C PRO A 83 -11.15 -19.02 -28.23
N ASP A 84 -10.61 -19.27 -29.44
CA ASP A 84 -10.48 -20.62 -30.00
C ASP A 84 -9.45 -21.48 -29.24
N VAL A 85 -8.46 -20.85 -28.59
CA VAL A 85 -7.44 -21.53 -27.78
C VAL A 85 -6.81 -20.57 -26.77
N ILE A 86 -6.45 -21.09 -25.60
CA ILE A 86 -5.64 -20.41 -24.60
C ILE A 86 -4.19 -20.89 -24.72
N VAL A 87 -3.27 -19.97 -24.92
CA VAL A 87 -1.82 -20.22 -24.76
C VAL A 87 -1.43 -19.75 -23.37
N ASN A 88 -1.25 -20.68 -22.45
CA ASN A 88 -0.89 -20.39 -21.08
C ASN A 88 0.63 -20.45 -20.86
N LEU A 89 1.25 -19.32 -20.52
CA LEU A 89 2.68 -19.26 -20.21
C LEU A 89 2.93 -19.71 -18.78
N VAL A 90 3.75 -20.73 -18.65
CA VAL A 90 4.19 -21.33 -17.39
C VAL A 90 5.70 -21.11 -17.27
N ASP A 91 6.13 -20.46 -16.19
CA ASP A 91 7.55 -20.37 -15.85
C ASP A 91 8.06 -21.74 -15.42
N ALA A 92 8.91 -22.34 -16.25
CA ALA A 92 9.49 -23.66 -16.01
C ALA A 92 10.31 -23.74 -14.71
N THR A 93 10.79 -22.61 -14.22
CA THR A 93 11.60 -22.54 -12.98
C THR A 93 10.75 -22.51 -11.72
N ASN A 94 9.45 -22.14 -11.83
CA ASN A 94 8.47 -22.03 -10.76
C ASN A 94 7.16 -22.76 -11.13
N ILE A 95 7.29 -23.95 -11.70
CA ILE A 95 6.19 -24.68 -12.34
C ILE A 95 5.00 -24.93 -11.40
N GLU A 96 5.27 -25.35 -10.17
CA GLU A 96 4.23 -25.72 -9.19
C GLU A 96 3.20 -24.61 -8.99
N ARG A 97 3.67 -23.39 -8.84
CA ARG A 97 2.82 -22.23 -8.62
C ARG A 97 2.07 -21.80 -9.89
N ASN A 98 2.74 -21.88 -11.03
CA ASN A 98 2.13 -21.47 -12.31
C ASN A 98 1.02 -22.44 -12.74
N LEU A 99 1.12 -23.70 -12.34
CA LEU A 99 0.09 -24.71 -12.63
C LEU A 99 -1.25 -24.43 -11.91
N TYR A 100 -1.28 -23.60 -10.85
CA TYR A 100 -2.53 -23.24 -10.19
C TYR A 100 -3.48 -22.50 -11.15
N LEU A 101 -2.97 -21.51 -11.86
CA LEU A 101 -3.73 -20.81 -12.91
C LEU A 101 -4.07 -21.74 -14.06
N THR A 102 -3.15 -22.65 -14.43
CA THR A 102 -3.36 -23.64 -15.48
C THR A 102 -4.56 -24.54 -15.19
N THR A 103 -4.70 -25.04 -13.96
CA THR A 103 -5.85 -25.89 -13.58
C THR A 103 -7.16 -25.14 -13.74
N GLN A 104 -7.22 -23.87 -13.37
CA GLN A 104 -8.43 -23.06 -13.53
C GLN A 104 -8.75 -22.75 -15.00
N MET A 105 -7.73 -22.62 -15.86
CA MET A 105 -7.93 -22.41 -17.29
C MET A 105 -8.47 -23.66 -17.97
N ILE A 106 -7.95 -24.82 -17.62
CA ILE A 106 -8.46 -26.11 -18.13
C ILE A 106 -9.94 -26.29 -17.74
N GLU A 107 -10.33 -25.89 -16.53
CA GLU A 107 -11.72 -25.98 -16.07
C GLU A 107 -12.68 -25.09 -16.86
N THR A 108 -12.20 -24.04 -17.57
CA THR A 108 -13.07 -23.18 -18.42
C THR A 108 -13.65 -23.93 -19.62
N GLY A 109 -13.11 -25.09 -19.98
CA GLY A 109 -13.53 -25.86 -21.13
C GLY A 109 -13.08 -25.28 -22.47
N ILE A 110 -12.17 -24.32 -22.47
CA ILE A 110 -11.48 -23.82 -23.67
C ILE A 110 -10.19 -24.61 -23.87
N PRO A 111 -9.84 -25.03 -25.10
CA PRO A 111 -8.60 -25.72 -25.34
C PRO A 111 -7.37 -24.96 -24.86
N VAL A 112 -6.47 -25.63 -24.11
CA VAL A 112 -5.28 -25.01 -23.51
C VAL A 112 -4.03 -25.61 -24.11
N VAL A 113 -3.08 -24.77 -24.54
CA VAL A 113 -1.70 -25.14 -24.88
C VAL A 113 -0.76 -24.48 -23.88
N ILE A 114 0.10 -25.26 -23.26
CA ILE A 114 1.06 -24.78 -22.27
C ILE A 114 2.37 -24.39 -22.97
N ALA A 115 2.74 -23.11 -22.88
CA ALA A 115 4.07 -22.64 -23.25
C ALA A 115 4.97 -22.70 -22.01
N LEU A 116 5.81 -23.73 -21.91
CA LEU A 116 6.78 -23.89 -20.83
C LEU A 116 7.96 -22.95 -21.08
N ASN A 117 7.86 -21.74 -20.58
CA ASN A 117 8.81 -20.65 -20.83
C ASN A 117 10.01 -20.70 -19.88
N MET A 118 11.10 -20.01 -20.24
CA MET A 118 12.37 -20.02 -19.52
C MET A 118 13.04 -21.41 -19.47
N ALA A 119 12.73 -22.28 -20.41
CA ALA A 119 13.30 -23.63 -20.49
C ALA A 119 14.85 -23.64 -20.58
N ASP A 120 15.44 -22.57 -21.11
CA ASP A 120 16.89 -22.37 -21.17
C ASP A 120 17.57 -22.19 -19.80
N LEU A 121 16.80 -21.94 -18.73
CA LEU A 121 17.30 -21.82 -17.37
C LEU A 121 17.26 -23.14 -16.59
N LEU A 122 16.49 -24.14 -17.04
CA LEU A 122 16.30 -25.42 -16.35
C LEU A 122 17.61 -26.16 -16.14
N ALA A 123 18.45 -26.24 -17.18
CA ALA A 123 19.75 -26.91 -17.11
C ALA A 123 20.68 -26.24 -16.08
N LYS A 124 20.65 -24.91 -15.97
CA LYS A 124 21.44 -24.16 -14.98
C LYS A 124 20.98 -24.41 -13.54
N ARG A 125 19.69 -24.70 -13.35
CA ARG A 125 19.09 -24.99 -12.05
C ARG A 125 19.08 -26.47 -11.68
N GLY A 126 19.56 -27.35 -12.55
CA GLY A 126 19.52 -28.81 -12.33
C GLY A 126 18.10 -29.39 -12.27
N ILE A 127 17.15 -28.72 -12.89
CA ILE A 127 15.75 -29.15 -12.99
C ILE A 127 15.58 -29.93 -14.30
N LYS A 128 15.00 -31.09 -14.24
CA LYS A 128 14.59 -31.88 -15.42
C LYS A 128 13.08 -32.11 -15.37
N ILE A 129 12.40 -31.69 -16.42
CA ILE A 129 10.95 -31.84 -16.58
C ILE A 129 10.69 -32.90 -17.64
N ASP A 130 9.90 -33.91 -17.30
CA ASP A 130 9.39 -34.89 -18.24
C ASP A 130 8.12 -34.34 -18.89
N ILE A 131 8.30 -33.74 -20.08
CA ILE A 131 7.24 -33.00 -20.78
C ILE A 131 6.13 -33.93 -21.24
N GLU A 132 6.47 -35.10 -21.74
CA GLU A 132 5.48 -36.09 -22.21
C GLU A 132 4.57 -36.52 -21.03
N ARG A 133 5.19 -36.82 -19.90
CA ARG A 133 4.47 -37.20 -18.70
C ARG A 133 3.65 -36.06 -18.12
N LEU A 134 4.18 -34.85 -18.13
CA LEU A 134 3.47 -33.65 -17.69
C LEU A 134 2.26 -33.38 -18.59
N SER A 135 2.41 -33.49 -19.90
CA SER A 135 1.35 -33.33 -20.89
C SER A 135 0.24 -34.37 -20.70
N MET A 136 0.60 -35.63 -20.44
CA MET A 136 -0.38 -36.70 -20.15
C MET A 136 -1.16 -36.46 -18.84
N LEU A 137 -0.49 -35.93 -17.81
CA LEU A 137 -1.11 -35.69 -16.50
C LEU A 137 -2.05 -34.48 -16.52
N LEU A 138 -1.74 -33.45 -17.30
CA LEU A 138 -2.55 -32.23 -17.44
C LEU A 138 -3.55 -32.30 -18.60
N ASP A 139 -3.43 -33.29 -19.46
CA ASP A 139 -4.22 -33.44 -20.70
C ASP A 139 -4.14 -32.25 -21.65
N CYS A 140 -2.99 -31.60 -21.67
CA CYS A 140 -2.72 -30.40 -22.47
C CYS A 140 -1.43 -30.57 -23.25
N PRO A 141 -1.34 -30.14 -24.51
CA PRO A 141 -0.09 -30.04 -25.25
C PRO A 141 0.87 -29.06 -24.57
N ILE A 142 2.14 -29.42 -24.46
CA ILE A 142 3.18 -28.60 -23.84
C ILE A 142 4.31 -28.38 -24.84
N VAL A 143 4.71 -27.10 -25.00
CA VAL A 143 5.81 -26.70 -25.87
C VAL A 143 6.85 -25.95 -25.04
N GLU A 144 8.11 -26.40 -25.09
CA GLU A 144 9.23 -25.66 -24.51
C GLU A 144 9.53 -24.41 -25.32
N THR A 145 9.65 -23.29 -24.60
CA THR A 145 9.90 -21.99 -25.19
C THR A 145 10.90 -21.17 -24.37
N SER A 146 11.57 -20.24 -25.05
CA SER A 146 12.27 -19.14 -24.46
C SER A 146 11.89 -17.84 -25.16
N ALA A 147 11.00 -17.05 -24.59
CA ALA A 147 10.56 -15.80 -25.16
C ALA A 147 11.72 -14.83 -25.39
N LEU A 148 12.70 -14.81 -24.49
CA LEU A 148 13.89 -13.96 -24.58
C LEU A 148 14.79 -14.36 -25.73
N LYS A 149 15.00 -15.68 -25.97
CA LYS A 149 15.83 -16.20 -27.05
C LYS A 149 15.04 -16.45 -28.33
N GLN A 150 13.74 -16.24 -28.32
CA GLN A 150 12.80 -16.49 -29.41
C GLN A 150 12.87 -17.91 -29.95
N THR A 151 13.08 -18.91 -29.09
CA THR A 151 13.10 -20.33 -29.45
C THR A 151 11.79 -21.01 -29.10
N GLY A 152 11.35 -21.95 -29.94
CA GLY A 152 10.13 -22.74 -29.76
C GLY A 152 8.83 -22.02 -30.15
N LEU A 153 8.88 -20.75 -30.58
CA LEU A 153 7.71 -19.92 -30.86
C LEU A 153 6.88 -20.46 -32.06
N ASP A 154 7.53 -20.85 -33.14
CA ASP A 154 6.83 -21.39 -34.32
C ASP A 154 6.10 -22.70 -33.97
N LYS A 155 6.76 -23.59 -33.23
CA LYS A 155 6.13 -24.85 -32.76
C LYS A 155 4.92 -24.58 -31.83
N LEU A 156 5.03 -23.58 -30.97
CA LEU A 156 3.95 -23.18 -30.09
C LEU A 156 2.71 -22.72 -30.88
N ILE A 157 2.93 -21.88 -31.90
CA ILE A 157 1.84 -21.38 -32.73
C ILE A 157 1.24 -22.49 -33.59
N ASP A 158 2.06 -23.36 -34.16
CA ASP A 158 1.58 -24.48 -34.95
C ASP A 158 0.71 -25.43 -34.12
N GLU A 159 1.12 -25.72 -32.89
CA GLU A 159 0.33 -26.56 -31.96
C GLU A 159 -0.95 -25.84 -31.50
N ALA A 160 -0.87 -24.52 -31.19
CA ALA A 160 -2.04 -23.74 -30.83
C ALA A 160 -3.09 -23.70 -31.96
N VAL A 161 -2.67 -23.50 -33.20
CA VAL A 161 -3.57 -23.50 -34.37
C VAL A 161 -4.15 -24.89 -34.63
N LYS A 162 -3.37 -25.95 -34.45
CA LYS A 162 -3.83 -27.34 -34.57
C LYS A 162 -4.90 -27.67 -33.55
N VAL A 163 -4.70 -27.27 -32.29
CA VAL A 163 -5.65 -27.47 -31.22
C VAL A 163 -6.93 -26.64 -31.43
N ALA A 164 -6.80 -25.38 -31.84
CA ALA A 164 -7.94 -24.53 -32.19
C ALA A 164 -8.83 -25.09 -33.28
N LYS A 165 -8.22 -25.76 -34.30
CA LYS A 165 -8.96 -26.38 -35.40
C LYS A 165 -9.69 -27.67 -35.02
N LYS A 166 -9.19 -28.44 -34.05
CA LYS A 166 -9.81 -29.68 -33.60
C LYS A 166 -11.17 -29.46 -32.94
N LYS A 167 -11.35 -28.35 -32.28
CA LYS A 167 -12.54 -27.97 -31.49
C LYS A 167 -13.03 -29.05 -30.49
N GLU A 168 -12.30 -30.13 -30.35
CA GLU A 168 -12.55 -31.15 -29.35
C GLU A 168 -11.91 -30.68 -28.05
N VAL A 169 -12.72 -30.47 -27.04
CA VAL A 169 -12.27 -30.21 -25.68
C VAL A 169 -12.50 -31.53 -24.94
N ASP A 170 -11.42 -32.21 -24.63
CA ASP A 170 -11.53 -33.30 -23.66
C ASP A 170 -11.95 -32.67 -22.31
N LEU A 171 -13.03 -33.22 -21.74
CA LEU A 171 -13.49 -32.74 -20.42
C LEU A 171 -12.35 -32.87 -19.42
N PRO A 172 -12.13 -31.87 -18.58
CA PRO A 172 -11.03 -31.91 -17.63
C PRO A 172 -11.13 -33.15 -16.75
N LYS A 173 -10.00 -33.83 -16.56
CA LYS A 173 -9.92 -34.98 -15.66
C LYS A 173 -10.32 -34.58 -14.24
N GLU A 174 -10.83 -35.54 -13.49
CA GLU A 174 -11.10 -35.37 -12.07
C GLU A 174 -9.85 -34.91 -11.34
N ILE A 175 -9.89 -33.68 -10.85
CA ILE A 175 -8.77 -32.98 -10.18
C ILE A 175 -8.92 -33.09 -8.67
N PHE A 176 -10.17 -33.24 -8.19
CA PHE A 176 -10.52 -33.15 -6.79
C PHE A 176 -10.70 -34.55 -6.17
N SER A 177 -10.89 -34.59 -4.84
CA SER A 177 -11.28 -35.79 -4.11
C SER A 177 -12.64 -36.30 -4.59
N LYS A 178 -12.89 -37.57 -4.41
CA LYS A 178 -14.18 -38.22 -4.82
C LYS A 178 -15.40 -37.51 -4.23
N GLU A 179 -15.30 -37.04 -3.00
CA GLU A 179 -16.36 -36.31 -2.32
C GLU A 179 -16.68 -34.99 -2.98
N LEU A 180 -15.63 -34.23 -3.30
CA LEU A 180 -15.78 -32.94 -3.95
C LEU A 180 -16.23 -33.10 -5.41
N GLU A 181 -15.72 -34.12 -6.14
CA GLU A 181 -16.19 -34.42 -7.52
C GLU A 181 -17.66 -34.78 -7.55
N ALA A 182 -18.16 -35.53 -6.54
CA ALA A 182 -19.59 -35.85 -6.43
C ALA A 182 -20.43 -34.58 -6.22
N ALA A 183 -19.95 -33.64 -5.36
CA ALA A 183 -20.63 -32.37 -5.15
C ALA A 183 -20.61 -31.49 -6.43
N VAL A 184 -19.52 -31.51 -7.18
CA VAL A 184 -19.43 -30.80 -8.47
C VAL A 184 -20.45 -31.36 -9.46
N ALA A 185 -20.53 -32.69 -9.61
CA ALA A 185 -21.47 -33.36 -10.50
C ALA A 185 -22.95 -33.09 -10.10
N GLU A 186 -23.24 -33.05 -8.79
CA GLU A 186 -24.58 -32.71 -8.30
C GLU A 186 -24.97 -31.30 -8.70
N VAL A 187 -24.04 -30.33 -8.55
CA VAL A 187 -24.27 -28.90 -8.95
C VAL A 187 -24.36 -28.77 -10.47
N GLU A 188 -23.55 -29.48 -11.27
CA GLU A 188 -23.64 -29.48 -12.74
C GLU A 188 -25.05 -29.85 -13.22
N SER A 189 -25.72 -30.82 -12.53
CA SER A 189 -27.06 -31.30 -12.90
C SER A 189 -28.17 -30.25 -12.77
N VAL A 190 -27.94 -29.18 -11.95
CA VAL A 190 -28.95 -28.13 -11.66
C VAL A 190 -28.63 -26.80 -12.33
N LEU A 191 -27.54 -26.75 -13.12
CA LEU A 191 -27.18 -25.56 -13.87
C LEU A 191 -28.17 -25.25 -15.01
N PRO A 192 -28.36 -23.95 -15.38
CA PRO A 192 -29.20 -23.57 -16.51
C PRO A 192 -28.76 -24.22 -17.83
N ALA A 193 -29.73 -24.50 -18.71
CA ALA A 193 -29.51 -25.20 -19.99
C ALA A 193 -28.78 -24.33 -21.04
N ASP A 194 -28.67 -23.02 -20.83
CA ASP A 194 -27.94 -22.08 -21.67
C ASP A 194 -26.42 -22.16 -21.49
N ILE A 195 -25.96 -22.81 -20.43
CA ILE A 195 -24.54 -23.09 -20.20
C ILE A 195 -24.12 -24.29 -21.05
N THR A 196 -23.11 -24.09 -21.90
CA THR A 196 -22.54 -25.16 -22.73
C THR A 196 -21.90 -26.25 -21.85
N GLU A 197 -21.98 -27.52 -22.31
CA GLU A 197 -21.54 -28.70 -21.53
C GLU A 197 -20.09 -28.57 -21.02
N ASN A 198 -19.21 -28.09 -21.87
CA ASN A 198 -17.79 -27.90 -21.54
C ASN A 198 -17.52 -26.81 -20.48
N LYS A 199 -18.44 -25.88 -20.25
CA LYS A 199 -18.31 -24.83 -19.23
C LYS A 199 -19.00 -25.17 -17.91
N LYS A 200 -19.87 -26.21 -17.87
CA LYS A 200 -20.64 -26.57 -16.67
C LYS A 200 -19.76 -26.80 -15.45
N ARG A 201 -18.65 -27.51 -15.62
CA ARG A 201 -17.71 -27.79 -14.52
C ARG A 201 -17.19 -26.51 -13.87
N TRP A 202 -16.76 -25.55 -14.67
CA TRP A 202 -16.28 -24.27 -14.15
C TRP A 202 -17.36 -23.54 -13.35
N TYR A 203 -18.59 -23.48 -13.90
CA TYR A 203 -19.71 -22.87 -13.18
C TYR A 203 -20.05 -23.61 -11.88
N ALA A 204 -20.06 -24.91 -11.90
CA ALA A 204 -20.36 -25.74 -10.70
C ALA A 204 -19.35 -25.48 -9.57
N VAL A 205 -18.05 -25.50 -9.89
CA VAL A 205 -17.00 -25.16 -8.91
C VAL A 205 -17.17 -23.75 -8.38
N LYS A 206 -17.48 -22.77 -9.24
CA LYS A 206 -17.69 -21.39 -8.80
C LYS A 206 -18.95 -21.17 -7.96
N PHE A 207 -20.02 -21.93 -8.21
CA PHE A 207 -21.18 -21.95 -7.33
C PHE A 207 -20.86 -22.55 -5.95
N LEU A 208 -20.10 -23.62 -5.89
CA LEU A 208 -19.61 -24.19 -4.63
C LEU A 208 -18.73 -23.22 -3.87
N GLU A 209 -17.77 -22.53 -4.53
CA GLU A 209 -16.94 -21.48 -3.95
C GLU A 209 -17.76 -20.23 -3.55
N ASN A 210 -19.06 -20.19 -3.86
CA ASN A 210 -19.92 -19.02 -3.63
C ASN A 210 -19.37 -17.74 -4.28
N ASP A 211 -18.92 -17.85 -5.54
CA ASP A 211 -18.45 -16.70 -6.31
C ASP A 211 -19.62 -15.75 -6.58
N SER A 212 -19.57 -14.56 -5.98
CA SER A 212 -20.69 -13.61 -6.02
C SER A 212 -21.01 -13.13 -7.43
N LYS A 213 -20.00 -13.00 -8.31
CA LYS A 213 -20.22 -12.58 -9.70
C LYS A 213 -20.95 -13.64 -10.52
N VAL A 214 -20.63 -14.92 -10.28
CA VAL A 214 -21.31 -16.03 -10.92
C VAL A 214 -22.73 -16.16 -10.38
N VAL A 215 -22.91 -16.06 -9.06
CA VAL A 215 -24.22 -16.12 -8.42
C VAL A 215 -25.13 -14.97 -8.87
N GLU A 216 -24.60 -13.77 -9.09
CA GLU A 216 -25.35 -12.61 -9.59
C GLU A 216 -25.68 -12.71 -11.09
N SER A 217 -24.69 -13.15 -11.91
CA SER A 217 -24.84 -13.21 -13.37
C SER A 217 -25.64 -14.39 -13.89
N THR A 218 -25.69 -15.48 -13.13
CA THR A 218 -26.31 -16.74 -13.52
C THR A 218 -27.30 -17.20 -12.45
N PRO A 219 -28.54 -16.68 -12.45
CA PRO A 219 -29.52 -17.01 -11.41
C PRO A 219 -29.98 -18.47 -11.52
N LEU A 220 -29.80 -19.24 -10.45
CA LEU A 220 -30.33 -20.59 -10.31
C LEU A 220 -31.80 -20.59 -9.86
N SER A 221 -32.51 -21.68 -10.19
CA SER A 221 -33.83 -21.96 -9.65
C SER A 221 -33.81 -22.10 -8.12
N ALA A 222 -34.92 -21.97 -7.46
CA ALA A 222 -35.00 -22.14 -5.99
C ALA A 222 -34.51 -23.52 -5.54
N SER A 223 -34.86 -24.57 -6.30
CA SER A 223 -34.36 -25.95 -6.07
C SER A 223 -32.83 -26.05 -6.29
N GLY A 224 -32.32 -25.43 -7.36
CA GLY A 224 -30.88 -25.43 -7.65
C GLY A 224 -30.06 -24.72 -6.55
N LYS A 225 -30.55 -23.59 -6.02
CA LYS A 225 -29.89 -22.91 -4.89
C LYS A 225 -29.83 -23.79 -3.63
N SER A 226 -30.92 -24.56 -3.36
CA SER A 226 -30.93 -25.48 -2.22
C SER A 226 -29.93 -26.61 -2.39
N VAL A 227 -29.82 -27.17 -3.60
CA VAL A 227 -28.81 -28.23 -3.91
C VAL A 227 -27.39 -27.72 -3.68
N VAL A 228 -27.06 -26.54 -4.26
CA VAL A 228 -25.73 -25.93 -4.08
C VAL A 228 -25.42 -25.68 -2.60
N GLU A 229 -26.38 -25.13 -1.85
CA GLU A 229 -26.18 -24.81 -0.45
C GLU A 229 -26.00 -26.07 0.42
N ASN A 230 -26.77 -27.13 0.15
CA ASN A 230 -26.63 -28.40 0.85
C ASN A 230 -25.31 -29.10 0.55
N ALA A 231 -24.92 -29.17 -0.73
CA ALA A 231 -23.64 -29.75 -1.15
C ALA A 231 -22.46 -29.00 -0.52
N ARG A 232 -22.50 -27.62 -0.53
CA ARG A 232 -21.48 -26.81 0.11
C ARG A 232 -21.35 -27.04 1.59
N LYS A 233 -22.48 -27.00 2.34
CA LYS A 233 -22.49 -27.22 3.79
C LYS A 233 -21.97 -28.59 4.16
N ALA A 234 -22.33 -29.64 3.43
CA ALA A 234 -21.87 -30.98 3.69
C ALA A 234 -20.33 -31.09 3.60
N ILE A 235 -19.72 -30.45 2.61
CA ILE A 235 -18.26 -30.45 2.43
C ILE A 235 -17.57 -29.55 3.49
N GLU A 236 -18.12 -28.35 3.76
CA GLU A 236 -17.58 -27.44 4.78
C GLU A 236 -17.60 -28.05 6.17
N GLU A 237 -18.68 -28.76 6.54
CA GLU A 237 -18.79 -29.47 7.81
C GLU A 237 -17.83 -30.68 7.92
N ALA A 238 -17.59 -31.38 6.80
CA ALA A 238 -16.68 -32.53 6.78
C ALA A 238 -15.20 -32.10 6.92
N HIS A 239 -14.82 -30.93 6.41
CA HIS A 239 -13.45 -30.46 6.39
C HIS A 239 -13.15 -29.34 7.42
N ASP A 240 -14.15 -28.84 8.16
CA ASP A 240 -14.06 -27.76 9.14
C ASP A 240 -13.38 -26.49 8.57
N ASP A 241 -13.65 -26.19 7.28
CA ASP A 241 -13.08 -25.06 6.56
C ASP A 241 -14.07 -24.51 5.53
N ASP A 242 -13.79 -23.28 4.99
CA ASP A 242 -14.63 -22.71 3.94
C ASP A 242 -14.34 -23.37 2.58
N MET A 243 -15.36 -23.41 1.72
CA MET A 243 -15.30 -24.11 0.44
C MET A 243 -14.21 -23.58 -0.50
N GLU A 244 -13.90 -22.28 -0.44
CA GLU A 244 -12.84 -21.66 -1.25
C GLU A 244 -11.45 -22.19 -0.82
N SER A 245 -11.23 -22.33 0.47
CA SER A 245 -10.00 -22.92 1.04
C SER A 245 -9.86 -24.39 0.67
N ILE A 246 -10.96 -25.17 0.78
CA ILE A 246 -10.98 -26.59 0.45
C ILE A 246 -10.63 -26.82 -1.02
N VAL A 247 -11.30 -26.12 -1.93
CA VAL A 247 -11.03 -26.22 -3.38
C VAL A 247 -9.58 -25.82 -3.71
N THR A 248 -9.07 -24.79 -3.04
CA THR A 248 -7.69 -24.35 -3.22
C THR A 248 -6.69 -25.42 -2.76
N ASP A 249 -6.92 -26.01 -1.60
CA ASP A 249 -6.05 -27.08 -1.06
C ASP A 249 -6.06 -28.32 -1.95
N GLU A 250 -7.22 -28.73 -2.44
CA GLU A 250 -7.36 -29.87 -3.36
C GLU A 250 -6.62 -29.63 -4.70
N ARG A 251 -6.70 -28.41 -5.27
CA ARG A 251 -5.89 -28.03 -6.46
C ARG A 251 -4.39 -28.13 -6.17
N TYR A 252 -3.94 -27.65 -5.02
CA TYR A 252 -2.52 -27.77 -4.66
C TYR A 252 -2.08 -29.21 -4.45
N LYS A 253 -2.90 -30.07 -3.84
CA LYS A 253 -2.62 -31.51 -3.72
C LYS A 253 -2.48 -32.19 -5.09
N PHE A 254 -3.37 -31.86 -6.03
CA PHE A 254 -3.26 -32.33 -7.40
C PHE A 254 -1.95 -31.86 -8.08
N ILE A 255 -1.64 -30.59 -7.98
CA ILE A 255 -0.42 -29.98 -8.55
C ILE A 255 0.84 -30.63 -7.96
N GLN A 256 0.89 -30.82 -6.65
CA GLN A 256 2.02 -31.49 -5.99
C GLN A 256 2.21 -32.93 -6.51
N LYS A 257 1.13 -33.66 -6.72
CA LYS A 257 1.17 -35.01 -7.31
C LYS A 257 1.70 -34.99 -8.74
N VAL A 258 1.25 -34.04 -9.57
CA VAL A 258 1.70 -33.86 -10.96
C VAL A 258 3.19 -33.48 -10.99
N VAL A 259 3.59 -32.49 -10.23
CA VAL A 259 4.97 -32.00 -10.17
C VAL A 259 5.90 -33.08 -9.59
N GLY A 260 5.53 -33.72 -8.50
CA GLY A 260 6.30 -34.81 -7.89
C GLY A 260 6.53 -35.99 -8.82
N THR A 261 5.64 -36.18 -9.84
CA THR A 261 5.74 -37.27 -10.80
C THR A 261 6.54 -36.88 -12.06
N ALA A 262 6.37 -35.66 -12.54
CA ALA A 262 6.93 -35.18 -13.83
C ALA A 262 8.22 -34.37 -13.68
N VAL A 263 8.50 -33.80 -12.52
CA VAL A 263 9.66 -32.90 -12.30
C VAL A 263 10.69 -33.58 -11.39
N LYS A 264 11.90 -33.78 -11.91
CA LYS A 264 13.04 -34.26 -11.15
C LYS A 264 14.00 -33.11 -10.87
N LYS A 265 14.16 -32.78 -9.59
CA LYS A 265 15.19 -31.85 -9.14
C LYS A 265 16.45 -32.65 -8.80
N SER A 266 17.49 -32.55 -9.64
CA SER A 266 18.78 -33.20 -9.40
C SER A 266 19.58 -32.39 -8.39
N GLY A 267 19.46 -32.72 -7.10
CA GLY A 267 20.21 -32.12 -6.02
C GLY A 267 19.85 -30.64 -5.80
N GLU A 268 19.08 -30.35 -4.78
CA GLU A 268 18.86 -28.97 -4.32
C GLU A 268 20.18 -28.36 -3.85
N LYS A 269 20.96 -27.81 -4.76
CA LYS A 269 21.87 -26.74 -4.35
C LYS A 269 21.01 -25.52 -4.07
N LEU A 270 20.68 -25.35 -2.78
CA LEU A 270 20.07 -24.12 -2.29
C LEU A 270 20.79 -22.94 -2.93
N THR A 271 20.08 -22.13 -3.66
CA THR A 271 20.65 -20.90 -4.21
C THR A 271 21.08 -19.99 -3.08
N VAL A 272 21.93 -19.02 -3.34
CA VAL A 272 22.29 -18.01 -2.33
C VAL A 272 21.04 -17.31 -1.82
N SER A 273 20.06 -17.06 -2.72
CA SER A 273 18.77 -16.49 -2.37
C SER A 273 18.00 -17.36 -1.38
N ASP A 274 17.93 -18.68 -1.61
CA ASP A 274 17.21 -19.59 -0.71
C ASP A 274 17.82 -19.63 0.70
N LYS A 275 19.17 -19.56 0.78
CA LYS A 275 19.87 -19.52 2.08
C LYS A 275 19.60 -18.22 2.84
N ILE A 276 19.56 -17.09 2.13
CA ILE A 276 19.23 -15.79 2.71
C ILE A 276 17.77 -15.82 3.16
N ASP A 277 16.86 -16.36 2.34
CA ASP A 277 15.44 -16.45 2.65
C ASP A 277 15.14 -17.30 3.88
N GLN A 278 15.87 -18.40 4.10
CA GLN A 278 15.72 -19.19 5.34
C GLN A 278 15.94 -18.37 6.61
N ILE A 279 16.77 -17.34 6.56
CA ILE A 279 17.07 -16.45 7.69
C ILE A 279 16.09 -15.27 7.71
N VAL A 280 15.95 -14.58 6.59
CA VAL A 280 15.18 -13.33 6.49
C VAL A 280 13.67 -13.56 6.57
N THR A 281 13.16 -14.66 6.02
CA THR A 281 11.74 -15.01 6.10
C THR A 281 11.37 -15.86 7.31
N ASN A 282 12.35 -16.12 8.20
CA ASN A 282 12.10 -16.83 9.44
C ASN A 282 11.12 -16.06 10.34
N ARG A 283 10.15 -16.77 10.89
CA ARG A 283 9.08 -16.20 11.72
C ARG A 283 9.57 -15.35 12.90
N PHE A 284 10.68 -15.77 13.53
CA PHE A 284 11.22 -15.10 14.71
C PHE A 284 12.37 -14.15 14.39
N LEU A 285 13.22 -14.48 13.42
CA LEU A 285 14.38 -13.67 13.05
C LEU A 285 14.05 -12.57 12.04
N GLY A 286 13.02 -12.76 11.20
CA GLY A 286 12.69 -11.81 10.14
C GLY A 286 12.35 -10.41 10.66
N ILE A 287 11.56 -10.30 11.74
CA ILE A 287 11.18 -9.01 12.33
C ILE A 287 12.38 -8.29 12.99
N PRO A 288 13.20 -8.91 13.85
CA PRO A 288 14.41 -8.27 14.37
C PRO A 288 15.42 -7.84 13.30
N ILE A 289 15.65 -8.67 12.29
CA ILE A 289 16.54 -8.32 11.16
C ILE A 289 16.02 -7.10 10.42
N PHE A 290 14.72 -7.11 10.15
CA PHE A 290 14.06 -5.99 9.53
C PHE A 290 14.19 -4.70 10.36
N MET A 291 13.94 -4.75 11.67
CA MET A 291 14.12 -3.59 12.55
C MET A 291 15.55 -3.07 12.51
N LEU A 292 16.55 -3.97 12.50
CA LEU A 292 17.95 -3.61 12.39
C LEU A 292 18.27 -2.91 11.05
N VAL A 293 17.81 -3.47 9.94
CA VAL A 293 18.02 -2.88 8.60
C VAL A 293 17.40 -1.49 8.53
N MET A 294 16.17 -1.32 9.01
CA MET A 294 15.49 -0.02 9.00
C MET A 294 16.17 0.97 9.96
N TRP A 295 16.61 0.52 11.13
CA TRP A 295 17.36 1.35 12.05
C TRP A 295 18.65 1.88 11.39
N ILE A 296 19.39 1.04 10.67
CA ILE A 296 20.59 1.46 9.92
C ILE A 296 20.23 2.51 8.86
N VAL A 297 19.17 2.25 8.09
CA VAL A 297 18.71 3.19 7.04
C VAL A 297 18.37 4.54 7.64
N TYR A 298 17.58 4.57 8.72
CA TYR A 298 17.19 5.83 9.36
C TYR A 298 18.36 6.52 10.06
N TYR A 299 19.22 5.77 10.74
CA TYR A 299 20.41 6.33 11.39
C TYR A 299 21.32 7.06 10.39
N ILE A 300 21.54 6.45 9.21
CA ILE A 300 22.36 7.08 8.17
C ILE A 300 21.62 8.27 7.52
N SER A 301 20.32 8.11 7.23
CA SER A 301 19.57 9.12 6.46
C SER A 301 19.14 10.32 7.32
N VAL A 302 18.86 10.12 8.61
CA VAL A 302 18.26 11.16 9.46
C VAL A 302 19.24 11.67 10.50
N THR A 303 20.15 10.82 11.05
CA THR A 303 20.97 11.21 12.21
C THR A 303 22.41 11.55 11.84
N THR A 304 22.95 11.02 10.74
CA THR A 304 24.37 11.21 10.40
C THR A 304 24.55 11.98 9.10
N ILE A 305 24.63 11.28 7.96
CA ILE A 305 24.91 11.91 6.66
C ILE A 305 23.79 12.87 6.26
N GLY A 306 22.53 12.48 6.50
CA GLY A 306 21.38 13.32 6.15
C GLY A 306 21.39 14.65 6.89
N THR A 307 21.58 14.65 8.21
CA THR A 307 21.66 15.87 9.03
C THR A 307 22.83 16.73 8.59
N PHE A 308 24.03 16.15 8.49
CA PHE A 308 25.23 16.90 8.07
C PHE A 308 25.03 17.63 6.74
N VAL A 309 24.42 17.01 5.73
CA VAL A 309 24.20 17.63 4.43
C VAL A 309 23.03 18.64 4.51
N THR A 310 22.04 18.39 5.33
CA THR A 310 20.90 19.30 5.58
C THR A 310 21.39 20.59 6.24
N ASP A 311 22.19 20.48 7.32
CA ASP A 311 22.76 21.63 8.03
C ASP A 311 23.67 22.46 7.10
N TRP A 312 24.56 21.77 6.36
CA TRP A 312 25.35 22.45 5.35
C TRP A 312 24.50 23.19 4.29
N THR A 313 23.38 22.59 3.87
CA THR A 313 22.46 23.20 2.89
C THR A 313 21.77 24.43 3.48
N ASN A 314 21.28 24.33 4.71
CA ASN A 314 20.59 25.44 5.39
C ASN A 314 21.57 26.56 5.76
N ASP A 315 22.63 26.25 6.50
CA ASP A 315 23.53 27.25 7.07
C ASP A 315 24.45 27.89 6.02
N THR A 316 25.01 27.04 5.13
CA THR A 316 25.99 27.54 4.16
C THR A 316 25.32 28.00 2.86
N PHE A 317 24.44 27.17 2.25
CA PHE A 317 23.90 27.51 0.93
C PHE A 317 22.73 28.48 1.03
N VAL A 318 21.74 28.20 1.88
CA VAL A 318 20.57 29.08 2.05
C VAL A 318 20.96 30.32 2.80
N GLY A 319 21.77 30.23 3.87
CA GLY A 319 22.29 31.36 4.64
C GLY A 319 23.10 32.34 3.78
N ALA A 320 23.98 31.84 2.90
CA ALA A 320 24.70 32.69 1.97
C ALA A 320 23.76 33.43 1.00
N ILE A 321 22.69 32.82 0.53
CA ILE A 321 21.68 33.47 -0.31
C ILE A 321 20.94 34.54 0.48
N GLN A 322 20.57 34.29 1.73
CA GLN A 322 19.91 35.25 2.61
C GLN A 322 20.80 36.47 2.87
N GLU A 323 22.08 36.22 3.18
CA GLU A 323 23.05 37.31 3.42
C GLU A 323 23.29 38.18 2.17
N VAL A 324 23.49 37.55 1.01
CA VAL A 324 23.71 38.28 -0.26
C VAL A 324 22.46 39.08 -0.66
N VAL A 325 21.29 38.47 -0.59
CA VAL A 325 20.05 39.16 -1.00
C VAL A 325 19.63 40.19 0.04
N GLY A 326 19.78 39.90 1.33
CA GLY A 326 19.53 40.82 2.43
C GLY A 326 20.42 42.08 2.32
N GLY A 327 21.73 41.89 2.19
CA GLY A 327 22.68 43.01 2.00
C GLY A 327 22.43 43.80 0.72
N PHE A 328 21.99 43.18 -0.37
CA PHE A 328 21.61 43.89 -1.60
C PHE A 328 20.36 44.75 -1.38
N LEU A 329 19.32 44.20 -0.72
CA LEU A 329 18.08 44.93 -0.43
C LEU A 329 18.29 46.07 0.56
N GLU A 330 19.10 45.90 1.60
CA GLU A 330 19.50 46.95 2.53
C GLU A 330 20.23 48.09 1.81
N ASN A 331 21.20 47.75 0.98
CA ASN A 331 21.93 48.74 0.19
C ASN A 331 21.06 49.47 -0.85
N ALA A 332 19.99 48.81 -1.33
CA ALA A 332 19.00 49.41 -2.23
C ALA A 332 17.97 50.30 -1.50
N GLY A 333 18.01 50.36 -0.16
CA GLY A 333 17.09 51.15 0.65
C GLY A 333 15.69 50.57 0.72
N ALA A 334 15.59 49.24 0.67
CA ALA A 334 14.30 48.53 0.83
C ALA A 334 13.76 48.75 2.27
N SER A 335 12.44 48.78 2.40
CA SER A 335 11.82 48.85 3.73
C SER A 335 12.00 47.51 4.48
N ASP A 336 11.99 47.58 5.81
CA ASP A 336 12.10 46.37 6.70
C ASP A 336 11.08 45.27 6.33
N LEU A 337 9.88 45.70 5.90
CA LEU A 337 8.83 44.76 5.45
C LEU A 337 9.27 44.02 4.18
N ILE A 338 9.86 44.67 3.20
CA ILE A 338 10.32 44.01 1.97
C ILE A 338 11.51 43.12 2.29
N LEU A 339 12.38 43.55 3.20
CA LEU A 339 13.50 42.75 3.68
C LEU A 339 13.01 41.45 4.32
N SER A 340 12.13 41.55 5.32
CA SER A 340 11.56 40.36 6.01
C SER A 340 10.75 39.48 5.06
N LEU A 341 9.93 40.05 4.18
CA LEU A 341 9.17 39.24 3.21
C LEU A 341 10.09 38.41 2.30
N VAL A 342 11.17 39.06 1.78
CA VAL A 342 12.05 38.38 0.82
C VAL A 342 13.01 37.42 1.52
N VAL A 343 13.64 37.86 2.61
CA VAL A 343 14.67 37.05 3.30
C VAL A 343 14.04 35.97 4.16
N ASP A 344 13.07 36.31 5.02
CA ASP A 344 12.47 35.38 5.95
C ASP A 344 11.31 34.58 5.31
N GLY A 345 10.40 35.31 4.63
CA GLY A 345 9.20 34.68 4.03
C GLY A 345 9.52 33.85 2.79
N ILE A 346 10.25 34.41 1.81
CA ILE A 346 10.49 33.76 0.52
C ILE A 346 11.72 32.84 0.58
N ILE A 347 12.88 33.40 0.95
CA ILE A 347 14.15 32.65 0.93
C ILE A 347 14.15 31.65 2.07
N GLY A 348 13.72 32.04 3.27
CA GLY A 348 13.56 31.13 4.42
C GLY A 348 12.58 29.99 4.14
N GLY A 349 11.42 30.29 3.54
CA GLY A 349 10.44 29.26 3.14
C GLY A 349 10.96 28.31 2.06
N LEU A 350 11.70 28.81 1.07
CA LEU A 350 12.39 27.98 0.08
C LEU A 350 13.53 27.17 0.72
N GLY A 351 14.27 27.78 1.65
CA GLY A 351 15.34 27.14 2.40
C GLY A 351 14.84 25.93 3.19
N ALA A 352 13.76 26.10 3.92
CA ALA A 352 13.13 25.00 4.66
C ALA A 352 12.79 23.80 3.76
N VAL A 353 12.32 24.05 2.52
CA VAL A 353 12.06 22.97 1.56
C VAL A 353 13.35 22.35 1.05
N LEU A 354 14.34 23.17 0.67
CA LEU A 354 15.61 22.72 0.12
C LEU A 354 16.46 21.95 1.14
N GLY A 355 16.39 22.35 2.41
CA GLY A 355 17.06 21.67 3.51
C GLY A 355 16.66 20.20 3.66
N PHE A 356 15.40 19.86 3.39
CA PHE A 356 14.94 18.46 3.45
C PHE A 356 15.29 17.60 2.22
N VAL A 357 15.62 18.22 1.09
CA VAL A 357 15.91 17.50 -0.16
C VAL A 357 17.06 16.51 -0.02
N PRO A 358 18.22 16.85 0.59
CA PRO A 358 19.33 15.91 0.75
C PRO A 358 18.96 14.71 1.62
N GLN A 359 18.31 14.93 2.76
CA GLN A 359 17.88 13.88 3.67
C GLN A 359 16.91 12.92 2.99
N MET A 360 15.94 13.46 2.23
CA MET A 360 15.00 12.66 1.45
C MET A 360 15.68 11.89 0.32
N ALA A 361 16.68 12.48 -0.34
CA ALA A 361 17.44 11.81 -1.39
C ALA A 361 18.18 10.57 -0.87
N ILE A 362 18.82 10.68 0.29
CA ILE A 362 19.52 9.56 0.95
C ILE A 362 18.52 8.47 1.38
N LEU A 363 17.39 8.85 1.97
CA LEU A 363 16.33 7.92 2.35
C LEU A 363 15.79 7.18 1.12
N PHE A 364 15.47 7.88 0.05
CA PHE A 364 14.97 7.26 -1.19
C PHE A 364 16.01 6.36 -1.85
N LEU A 365 17.30 6.69 -1.72
CA LEU A 365 18.39 5.85 -2.21
C LEU A 365 18.37 4.48 -1.52
N PHE A 366 18.35 4.45 -0.18
CA PHE A 366 18.32 3.20 0.56
C PHE A 366 17.02 2.42 0.33
N LEU A 367 15.87 3.08 0.34
CA LEU A 367 14.58 2.43 0.05
C LEU A 367 14.55 1.84 -1.36
N SER A 368 15.08 2.54 -2.36
CA SER A 368 15.16 2.01 -3.74
C SER A 368 16.11 0.80 -3.84
N ILE A 369 17.21 0.80 -3.11
CA ILE A 369 18.11 -0.36 -3.04
C ILE A 369 17.39 -1.57 -2.42
N LEU A 370 16.68 -1.38 -1.30
CA LEU A 370 15.95 -2.44 -0.61
C LEU A 370 14.78 -2.98 -1.44
N GLU A 371 14.13 -2.11 -2.21
CA GLU A 371 13.05 -2.49 -3.12
C GLU A 371 13.59 -3.28 -4.32
N ASP A 372 14.58 -2.73 -5.02
CA ASP A 372 15.16 -3.34 -6.21
C ASP A 372 15.83 -4.68 -5.91
N CYS A 373 16.53 -4.82 -4.79
CA CYS A 373 17.13 -6.12 -4.42
C CYS A 373 16.10 -7.20 -4.06
N GLY A 374 14.81 -6.84 -3.88
CA GLY A 374 13.73 -7.75 -3.55
C GLY A 374 13.54 -8.02 -2.05
N TYR A 375 14.22 -7.26 -1.17
CA TYR A 375 14.09 -7.40 0.29
C TYR A 375 12.69 -7.02 0.81
N MET A 376 12.11 -5.93 0.27
CA MET A 376 10.81 -5.42 0.71
C MET A 376 9.67 -6.42 0.53
N VAL A 377 9.71 -7.21 -0.54
CA VAL A 377 8.72 -8.26 -0.82
C VAL A 377 8.73 -9.35 0.25
N ARG A 378 9.92 -9.72 0.75
CA ARG A 378 10.09 -10.75 1.78
C ARG A 378 9.55 -10.31 3.13
N ILE A 379 9.79 -9.07 3.48
CA ILE A 379 9.25 -8.50 4.71
C ILE A 379 7.73 -8.39 4.65
N ALA A 380 7.18 -7.96 3.50
CA ALA A 380 5.74 -7.96 3.29
C ALA A 380 5.15 -9.37 3.46
N PHE A 381 5.83 -10.41 2.98
CA PHE A 381 5.42 -11.81 3.16
C PHE A 381 5.43 -12.24 4.65
N VAL A 382 6.48 -11.90 5.40
CA VAL A 382 6.54 -12.22 6.85
C VAL A 382 5.43 -11.51 7.61
N MET A 383 5.18 -10.25 7.27
CA MET A 383 4.20 -9.41 7.96
C MET A 383 2.75 -9.70 7.55
N ASP A 384 2.51 -10.32 6.39
CA ASP A 384 1.16 -10.61 5.90
C ASP A 384 0.34 -11.40 6.92
N ARG A 385 0.93 -12.42 7.53
CA ARG A 385 0.26 -13.22 8.55
C ARG A 385 -0.19 -12.38 9.76
N VAL A 386 0.64 -11.43 10.20
CA VAL A 386 0.33 -10.55 11.32
C VAL A 386 -0.78 -9.58 10.94
N PHE A 387 -0.65 -8.93 9.78
CA PHE A 387 -1.61 -7.92 9.32
C PHE A 387 -2.99 -8.51 8.97
N ARG A 388 -3.03 -9.70 8.40
CA ARG A 388 -4.30 -10.41 8.14
C ARG A 388 -5.10 -10.68 9.39
N HIS A 389 -4.44 -11.00 10.49
CA HIS A 389 -5.13 -11.21 11.77
C HIS A 389 -5.91 -9.95 12.20
N PHE A 390 -5.43 -8.77 11.83
CA PHE A 390 -6.08 -7.48 12.07
C PHE A 390 -6.94 -6.99 10.90
N GLY A 391 -7.16 -7.81 9.88
CA GLY A 391 -7.99 -7.47 8.71
C GLY A 391 -7.32 -6.55 7.69
N LEU A 392 -6.01 -6.34 7.77
CA LEU A 392 -5.22 -5.59 6.80
C LEU A 392 -4.55 -6.54 5.81
N SER A 393 -4.39 -6.13 4.55
CA SER A 393 -3.58 -6.84 3.58
C SER A 393 -2.09 -6.74 3.94
N GLY A 394 -1.32 -7.80 3.74
CA GLY A 394 0.14 -7.76 3.92
C GLY A 394 0.83 -6.71 3.05
N LYS A 395 0.25 -6.37 1.90
CA LYS A 395 0.72 -5.27 1.05
C LYS A 395 0.64 -3.91 1.72
N SER A 396 -0.26 -3.73 2.71
CA SER A 396 -0.38 -2.48 3.48
C SER A 396 0.84 -2.20 4.36
N PHE A 397 1.61 -3.24 4.70
CA PHE A 397 2.80 -3.09 5.53
C PHE A 397 3.87 -2.20 4.87
N ILE A 398 4.09 -2.34 3.56
CA ILE A 398 5.11 -1.55 2.84
C ILE A 398 4.84 -0.03 2.91
N PRO A 399 3.63 0.47 2.56
CA PRO A 399 3.27 1.86 2.76
C PRO A 399 3.41 2.35 4.20
N LEU A 400 2.94 1.57 5.17
CA LEU A 400 3.04 1.91 6.60
C LEU A 400 4.49 2.06 7.04
N LEU A 401 5.35 1.15 6.60
CA LEU A 401 6.76 1.20 6.89
C LEU A 401 7.44 2.43 6.28
N ILE A 402 7.25 2.66 4.99
CA ILE A 402 7.84 3.80 4.30
C ILE A 402 7.38 5.12 4.96
N SER A 403 6.14 5.15 5.48
CA SER A 403 5.59 6.31 6.19
C SER A 403 6.32 6.64 7.49
N SER A 404 7.03 5.68 8.11
CA SER A 404 7.87 5.96 9.28
C SER A 404 9.06 6.88 8.96
N GLY A 405 9.52 6.92 7.70
CA GLY A 405 10.47 7.92 7.24
C GLY A 405 9.79 9.20 6.78
N CYS A 406 8.85 9.08 5.87
CA CYS A 406 8.06 10.19 5.34
C CYS A 406 6.69 9.71 4.85
N GLY A 407 5.63 10.42 5.23
CA GLY A 407 4.25 10.09 4.82
C GLY A 407 4.02 10.17 3.31
N ILE A 408 4.70 11.07 2.59
CA ILE A 408 4.52 11.26 1.14
C ILE A 408 4.83 9.97 0.36
N PRO A 409 6.05 9.40 0.42
CA PRO A 409 6.36 8.18 -0.30
C PRO A 409 5.57 6.97 0.24
N GLY A 410 5.25 6.95 1.54
CA GLY A 410 4.39 5.92 2.11
C GLY A 410 3.00 5.90 1.47
N ILE A 411 2.35 7.05 1.35
CA ILE A 411 1.06 7.19 0.67
C ILE A 411 1.19 6.84 -0.82
N MET A 412 2.26 7.25 -1.49
CA MET A 412 2.52 6.89 -2.90
C MET A 412 2.68 5.38 -3.10
N ALA A 413 3.34 4.70 -2.18
CA ALA A 413 3.52 3.24 -2.22
C ALA A 413 2.21 2.46 -2.10
N SER A 414 1.14 3.07 -1.58
CA SER A 414 -0.19 2.44 -1.50
C SER A 414 -0.79 2.06 -2.86
N LYS A 415 -0.26 2.59 -3.98
CA LYS A 415 -0.64 2.18 -5.34
C LYS A 415 -0.45 0.69 -5.61
N THR A 416 0.46 0.03 -4.89
CA THR A 416 0.70 -1.41 -5.00
C THR A 416 -0.42 -2.27 -4.41
N ILE A 417 -1.35 -1.64 -3.68
CA ILE A 417 -2.51 -2.31 -3.09
C ILE A 417 -3.65 -2.30 -4.12
N GLU A 418 -4.05 -3.47 -4.55
CA GLU A 418 -5.01 -3.68 -5.63
C GLU A 418 -6.45 -3.35 -5.20
N GLN A 419 -6.83 -3.74 -3.97
CA GLN A 419 -8.16 -3.46 -3.44
C GLN A 419 -8.29 -1.99 -3.00
N ASP A 420 -9.29 -1.29 -3.55
CA ASP A 420 -9.56 0.11 -3.22
C ASP A 420 -9.82 0.35 -1.73
N ASN A 421 -10.53 -0.57 -1.08
CA ASN A 421 -10.86 -0.44 0.34
C ASN A 421 -9.63 -0.55 1.23
N ASP A 422 -8.77 -1.54 0.96
CA ASP A 422 -7.53 -1.73 1.71
C ASP A 422 -6.52 -0.60 1.41
N ARG A 423 -6.49 -0.12 0.16
CA ARG A 423 -5.68 1.05 -0.22
C ARG A 423 -6.10 2.30 0.52
N ARG A 424 -7.39 2.62 0.55
CA ARG A 424 -7.94 3.78 1.27
C ARG A 424 -7.69 3.67 2.77
N LEU A 425 -7.92 2.51 3.35
CA LEU A 425 -7.66 2.25 4.76
C LEU A 425 -6.18 2.49 5.10
N THR A 426 -5.28 1.95 4.28
CA THR A 426 -3.83 2.14 4.44
C THR A 426 -3.43 3.60 4.33
N ILE A 427 -3.94 4.35 3.34
CA ILE A 427 -3.67 5.78 3.20
C ILE A 427 -4.12 6.57 4.44
N MET A 428 -5.28 6.24 5.00
CA MET A 428 -5.85 6.93 6.16
C MET A 428 -5.05 6.68 7.45
N THR A 429 -4.42 5.52 7.57
CA THR A 429 -3.74 5.10 8.81
C THR A 429 -2.21 5.22 8.73
N ALA A 430 -1.64 5.28 7.54
CA ALA A 430 -0.19 5.29 7.34
C ALA A 430 0.52 6.48 8.03
N THR A 431 -0.14 7.61 8.17
CA THR A 431 0.42 8.83 8.76
C THR A 431 0.37 8.88 10.28
N PHE A 432 -0.23 7.88 10.94
CA PHE A 432 -0.20 7.74 12.39
C PHE A 432 1.17 7.27 12.92
N ILE A 433 1.97 6.64 12.07
CA ILE A 433 3.35 6.30 12.42
C ILE A 433 4.18 7.58 12.37
N PRO A 434 5.03 7.85 13.40
CA PRO A 434 5.88 9.03 13.40
C PRO A 434 6.82 9.05 12.20
N CYS A 435 6.86 10.15 11.47
CA CYS A 435 7.85 10.39 10.42
C CYS A 435 9.03 11.23 10.96
N GLY A 436 10.09 11.37 10.16
CA GLY A 436 11.27 12.15 10.54
C GLY A 436 10.95 13.57 11.02
N ALA A 437 10.01 14.27 10.37
CA ALA A 437 9.56 15.60 10.73
C ALA A 437 8.81 15.69 12.08
N LYS A 438 8.33 14.59 12.62
CA LYS A 438 7.70 14.53 13.95
C LYS A 438 8.72 14.31 15.07
N LEU A 439 9.94 13.85 14.77
CA LEU A 439 10.96 13.56 15.78
C LEU A 439 11.39 14.79 16.58
N PRO A 440 11.63 15.98 15.99
CA PRO A 440 11.93 17.19 16.76
C PRO A 440 10.80 17.55 17.76
N VAL A 441 9.54 17.40 17.35
CA VAL A 441 8.38 17.64 18.23
C VAL A 441 8.35 16.63 19.38
N ILE A 442 8.68 15.37 19.11
CA ILE A 442 8.76 14.33 20.14
C ILE A 442 9.89 14.64 21.14
N ALA A 443 11.04 15.09 20.65
CA ALA A 443 12.18 15.49 21.49
C ALA A 443 11.82 16.71 22.36
N LEU A 444 11.27 17.76 21.75
CA LEU A 444 10.81 18.96 22.47
C LEU A 444 9.84 18.62 23.61
N MET A 445 8.78 17.89 23.29
CA MET A 445 7.79 17.52 24.29
C MET A 445 8.32 16.51 25.32
N GLY A 446 9.27 15.68 24.92
CA GLY A 446 10.05 14.83 25.83
C GLY A 446 10.84 15.65 26.84
N GLY A 447 11.50 16.73 26.40
CA GLY A 447 12.19 17.70 27.25
C GLY A 447 11.24 18.43 28.20
N VAL A 448 10.11 18.94 27.70
CA VAL A 448 9.07 19.56 28.52
C VAL A 448 8.58 18.61 29.62
N MET A 449 8.31 17.33 29.28
CA MET A 449 7.86 16.34 30.25
C MET A 449 8.94 15.92 31.25
N ALA A 450 10.20 15.93 30.85
CA ALA A 450 11.33 15.64 31.74
C ALA A 450 11.42 16.65 32.91
N GLY A 451 11.00 17.88 32.70
CA GLY A 451 10.89 18.90 33.75
C GLY A 451 9.86 18.56 34.87
N TYR A 452 8.90 17.69 34.60
CA TYR A 452 7.86 17.27 35.56
C TYR A 452 8.12 15.90 36.20
N VAL A 453 8.95 15.05 35.58
CA VAL A 453 9.16 13.65 36.01
C VAL A 453 10.65 13.45 36.32
N THR A 454 10.97 13.36 37.59
CA THR A 454 12.34 13.13 38.05
C THR A 454 12.68 11.62 38.11
N GLY A 455 13.89 11.26 37.74
CA GLY A 455 14.44 9.91 37.93
C GLY A 455 14.33 8.94 36.76
N TRP A 456 13.75 9.37 35.62
CA TRP A 456 13.66 8.59 34.37
C TRP A 456 14.14 9.46 33.20
N ASP A 457 14.84 8.86 32.25
CA ASP A 457 15.14 9.52 30.98
C ASP A 457 13.88 9.54 30.09
N VAL A 458 12.98 10.47 30.40
CA VAL A 458 11.69 10.62 29.68
C VAL A 458 11.94 11.06 28.26
N ALA A 459 12.90 11.95 28.03
CA ALA A 459 13.20 12.49 26.70
C ALA A 459 13.67 11.37 25.74
N GLY A 460 14.63 10.54 26.17
CA GLY A 460 15.14 9.44 25.36
C GLY A 460 14.13 8.32 25.13
N MET A 461 13.19 8.10 26.05
CA MET A 461 12.17 7.05 25.91
C MET A 461 10.97 7.46 25.09
N MET A 462 10.75 8.77 24.85
CA MET A 462 9.54 9.26 24.22
C MET A 462 9.41 8.82 22.74
N ALA A 463 10.49 8.82 21.99
CA ALA A 463 10.45 8.39 20.59
C ALA A 463 10.02 6.92 20.43
N PRO A 464 10.61 5.92 21.11
CA PRO A 464 10.12 4.54 21.07
C PRO A 464 8.66 4.40 21.51
N ILE A 465 8.23 5.12 22.54
CA ILE A 465 6.84 5.11 23.02
C ILE A 465 5.90 5.60 21.92
N MET A 466 6.23 6.71 21.26
CA MET A 466 5.39 7.27 20.19
C MET A 466 5.32 6.36 18.96
N TYR A 467 6.40 5.67 18.60
CA TYR A 467 6.34 4.63 17.56
C TYR A 467 5.38 3.50 17.92
N PHE A 468 5.45 3.02 19.16
CA PHE A 468 4.53 1.98 19.64
C PHE A 468 3.08 2.47 19.65
N VAL A 469 2.82 3.67 20.15
CA VAL A 469 1.49 4.30 20.15
C VAL A 469 0.96 4.47 18.72
N GLY A 470 1.82 4.88 17.78
CA GLY A 470 1.45 4.99 16.36
C GLY A 470 1.02 3.64 15.77
N ILE A 471 1.76 2.58 16.03
CA ILE A 471 1.41 1.21 15.56
C ILE A 471 0.07 0.77 16.18
N VAL A 472 -0.13 0.96 17.47
CA VAL A 472 -1.40 0.62 18.15
C VAL A 472 -2.55 1.43 17.55
N ALA A 473 -2.36 2.72 17.30
CA ALA A 473 -3.37 3.57 16.67
C ALA A 473 -3.76 3.10 15.27
N VAL A 474 -2.77 2.68 14.46
CA VAL A 474 -3.01 2.08 13.13
C VAL A 474 -3.90 0.85 13.26
N LEU A 475 -3.56 -0.08 14.17
CA LEU A 475 -4.32 -1.31 14.36
C LEU A 475 -5.75 -1.04 14.86
N VAL A 476 -5.91 -0.18 15.86
CA VAL A 476 -7.22 0.19 16.41
C VAL A 476 -8.09 0.84 15.34
N ALA A 477 -7.56 1.83 14.62
CA ALA A 477 -8.28 2.51 13.54
C ALA A 477 -8.66 1.55 12.42
N ALA A 478 -7.75 0.65 12.02
CA ALA A 478 -8.00 -0.34 10.99
C ALA A 478 -9.13 -1.31 11.38
N ILE A 479 -9.10 -1.87 12.60
CA ILE A 479 -10.14 -2.77 13.10
C ILE A 479 -11.49 -2.06 13.17
N MET A 480 -11.52 -0.83 13.67
CA MET A 480 -12.76 -0.04 13.77
C MET A 480 -13.36 0.24 12.38
N LEU A 481 -12.54 0.67 11.43
CA LEU A 481 -12.98 0.99 10.07
C LEU A 481 -13.43 -0.27 9.30
N LYS A 482 -12.71 -1.39 9.42
CA LYS A 482 -13.08 -2.68 8.79
C LYS A 482 -14.47 -3.17 9.18
N LYS A 483 -14.90 -2.89 10.40
CA LYS A 483 -16.26 -3.23 10.89
C LYS A 483 -17.35 -2.27 10.40
N THR A 484 -17.01 -1.37 9.49
CA THR A 484 -17.99 -0.47 8.86
C THR A 484 -18.26 -0.90 7.42
N LYS A 485 -19.50 -0.74 6.95
CA LYS A 485 -19.94 -1.16 5.62
C LYS A 485 -19.02 -0.73 4.45
N PRO A 486 -18.43 0.49 4.43
CA PRO A 486 -17.58 0.91 3.31
C PRO A 486 -16.22 0.21 3.23
N PHE A 487 -15.70 -0.31 4.35
CA PHE A 487 -14.38 -0.93 4.44
C PHE A 487 -14.45 -2.43 4.74
N SER A 488 -15.67 -2.99 4.82
CA SER A 488 -15.88 -4.41 5.08
C SER A 488 -15.37 -5.27 3.92
N GLY A 489 -15.08 -6.53 4.20
CA GLY A 489 -14.65 -7.56 3.26
C GLY A 489 -13.33 -8.22 3.65
N LYS A 490 -13.14 -9.45 3.17
CA LYS A 490 -11.90 -10.20 3.39
C LYS A 490 -10.74 -9.49 2.66
N PRO A 491 -9.56 -9.32 3.27
CA PRO A 491 -8.39 -8.80 2.58
C PRO A 491 -7.98 -9.74 1.44
N ALA A 492 -7.49 -9.19 0.33
CA ALA A 492 -7.01 -9.99 -0.78
C ALA A 492 -5.90 -10.95 -0.31
N PRO A 493 -5.91 -12.20 -0.77
CA PRO A 493 -4.84 -13.13 -0.46
C PRO A 493 -3.51 -12.57 -0.98
N PHE A 494 -2.49 -12.58 -0.11
CA PHE A 494 -1.16 -12.15 -0.48
C PHE A 494 -0.47 -13.26 -1.28
N VAL A 495 -0.70 -13.26 -2.58
CA VAL A 495 -0.04 -14.16 -3.52
C VAL A 495 1.03 -13.36 -4.25
N MET A 496 2.26 -13.40 -3.74
CA MET A 496 3.39 -12.71 -4.38
C MET A 496 4.57 -13.67 -4.53
N GLU A 497 5.16 -13.72 -5.72
CA GLU A 497 6.42 -14.43 -5.94
C GLU A 497 7.55 -13.71 -5.22
N LEU A 498 8.38 -14.47 -4.51
CA LEU A 498 9.63 -13.95 -3.98
C LEU A 498 10.65 -13.92 -5.13
N PRO A 499 10.92 -12.75 -5.73
CA PRO A 499 11.89 -12.65 -6.82
C PRO A 499 13.26 -13.05 -6.28
N GLN A 500 14.14 -13.59 -7.11
CA GLN A 500 15.52 -13.86 -6.69
C GLN A 500 16.21 -12.57 -6.29
N TYR A 501 17.08 -12.63 -5.27
CA TYR A 501 17.93 -11.49 -4.96
C TYR A 501 18.85 -11.19 -6.14
N HIS A 502 18.91 -9.94 -6.49
CA HIS A 502 19.85 -9.43 -7.48
C HIS A 502 20.50 -8.14 -6.98
N ILE A 503 21.68 -7.89 -7.44
CA ILE A 503 22.37 -6.63 -7.13
C ILE A 503 21.70 -5.54 -7.97
N PRO A 504 21.16 -4.48 -7.33
CA PRO A 504 20.49 -3.40 -8.02
C PRO A 504 21.42 -2.70 -9.02
N SER A 505 20.89 -2.36 -10.19
CA SER A 505 21.64 -1.54 -11.14
C SER A 505 21.71 -0.10 -10.63
N ALA A 506 22.91 0.47 -10.54
CA ALA A 506 23.11 1.86 -10.11
C ALA A 506 22.27 2.85 -10.95
N LYS A 507 22.16 2.61 -12.25
CA LYS A 507 21.35 3.43 -13.17
C LYS A 507 19.87 3.39 -12.80
N THR A 508 19.32 2.19 -12.53
CA THR A 508 17.90 2.01 -12.17
C THR A 508 17.61 2.68 -10.83
N VAL A 509 18.46 2.45 -9.82
CA VAL A 509 18.32 3.06 -8.50
C VAL A 509 18.34 4.59 -8.59
N LEU A 510 19.34 5.17 -9.25
CA LEU A 510 19.43 6.63 -9.42
C LEU A 510 18.23 7.21 -10.17
N MET A 511 17.71 6.50 -11.18
CA MET A 511 16.52 6.93 -11.92
C MET A 511 15.28 6.93 -11.01
N HIS A 512 15.06 5.88 -10.22
CA HIS A 512 13.96 5.82 -9.25
C HIS A 512 14.06 6.88 -8.17
N VAL A 513 15.28 7.13 -7.66
CA VAL A 513 15.53 8.22 -6.71
C VAL A 513 15.20 9.57 -7.32
N TRP A 514 15.67 9.82 -8.55
CA TRP A 514 15.40 11.09 -9.24
C TRP A 514 13.90 11.31 -9.51
N GLU A 515 13.18 10.29 -9.96
CA GLU A 515 11.74 10.40 -10.19
C GLU A 515 10.96 10.72 -8.91
N ARG A 516 11.30 10.05 -7.80
CA ARG A 516 10.70 10.30 -6.49
C ARG A 516 11.05 11.69 -5.97
N LEU A 517 12.33 12.07 -6.06
CA LEU A 517 12.82 13.37 -5.62
C LEU A 517 12.24 14.51 -6.44
N LYS A 518 12.20 14.38 -7.77
CA LYS A 518 11.55 15.34 -8.67
C LYS A 518 10.06 15.50 -8.32
N GLY A 519 9.38 14.39 -8.06
CA GLY A 519 7.98 14.41 -7.61
C GLY A 519 7.80 15.14 -6.28
N PHE A 520 8.73 14.96 -5.34
CA PHE A 520 8.75 15.66 -4.06
C PHE A 520 8.99 17.15 -4.25
N ILE A 521 10.06 17.55 -4.93
CA ILE A 521 10.44 18.95 -5.13
C ILE A 521 9.32 19.75 -5.82
N ILE A 522 8.72 19.22 -6.89
CA ILE A 522 7.68 19.94 -7.62
C ILE A 522 6.38 20.05 -6.80
N LYS A 523 5.96 18.94 -6.16
CA LYS A 523 4.65 18.89 -5.49
C LYS A 523 4.69 19.48 -4.09
N ALA A 524 5.69 19.06 -3.30
CA ALA A 524 5.84 19.54 -1.94
C ALA A 524 6.40 20.96 -1.91
N GLY A 525 7.40 21.27 -2.75
CA GLY A 525 8.03 22.58 -2.80
C GLY A 525 7.05 23.72 -3.08
N THR A 526 6.15 23.57 -4.05
CA THR A 526 5.15 24.62 -4.36
C THR A 526 4.14 24.82 -3.22
N ILE A 527 3.64 23.72 -2.63
CA ILE A 527 2.63 23.79 -1.57
C ILE A 527 3.24 24.27 -0.26
N LEU A 528 4.41 23.76 0.12
CA LEU A 528 5.10 24.18 1.33
C LEU A 528 5.55 25.64 1.23
N PHE A 529 6.09 26.06 0.10
CA PHE A 529 6.45 27.45 -0.14
C PHE A 529 5.26 28.39 0.08
N LEU A 530 4.11 28.10 -0.55
CA LEU A 530 2.91 28.91 -0.36
C LEU A 530 2.45 28.89 1.11
N ALA A 531 2.52 27.75 1.76
CA ALA A 531 2.17 27.64 3.18
C ALA A 531 3.10 28.45 4.08
N CYS A 532 4.42 28.43 3.83
CA CYS A 532 5.39 29.24 4.59
C CYS A 532 5.14 30.74 4.42
N VAL A 533 4.85 31.20 3.20
CA VAL A 533 4.50 32.61 2.96
C VAL A 533 3.20 32.99 3.69
N VAL A 534 2.18 32.12 3.67
CA VAL A 534 0.93 32.37 4.43
C VAL A 534 1.19 32.41 5.94
N MET A 535 2.01 31.49 6.45
CA MET A 535 2.37 31.45 7.87
C MET A 535 3.16 32.71 8.28
N TRP A 536 4.11 33.13 7.46
CA TRP A 536 4.82 34.37 7.66
C TRP A 536 3.85 35.57 7.70
N LEU A 537 2.91 35.67 6.76
CA LEU A 537 1.87 36.71 6.77
C LEU A 537 1.05 36.70 8.07
N LEU A 538 0.63 35.53 8.52
CA LEU A 538 -0.18 35.38 9.73
C LEU A 538 0.60 35.73 11.03
N SER A 539 1.91 35.52 11.03
CA SER A 539 2.77 35.85 12.18
C SER A 539 3.22 37.31 12.20
N THR A 540 3.40 37.92 11.03
CA THR A 540 3.94 39.29 10.89
C THR A 540 2.85 40.36 10.96
N PHE A 541 1.64 40.04 10.47
CA PHE A 541 0.54 41.02 10.47
C PHE A 541 -0.44 40.74 11.61
N GLY A 542 -1.00 41.82 12.17
CA GLY A 542 -1.98 41.73 13.22
C GLY A 542 -2.63 43.09 13.52
N PHE A 543 -3.20 43.19 14.74
CA PHE A 543 -3.86 44.42 15.21
C PHE A 543 -3.19 44.89 16.47
N ALA A 544 -2.31 45.91 16.35
CA ALA A 544 -1.71 46.64 17.47
C ALA A 544 -2.46 47.95 17.66
N ASP A 545 -2.89 48.26 18.88
CA ASP A 545 -3.61 49.49 19.23
C ASP A 545 -4.84 49.81 18.36
N GLY A 546 -5.52 48.75 17.86
CA GLY A 546 -6.72 48.89 17.01
C GLY A 546 -6.45 49.24 15.54
N SER A 547 -5.19 49.30 15.11
CA SER A 547 -4.79 49.47 13.73
C SER A 547 -4.20 48.20 13.14
N PHE A 548 -4.58 47.85 11.91
CA PHE A 548 -4.00 46.72 11.20
C PHE A 548 -2.63 47.12 10.64
N GLY A 549 -1.61 46.37 10.98
CA GLY A 549 -0.24 46.62 10.52
C GLY A 549 0.72 45.47 10.87
N ILE A 550 2.00 45.77 10.74
CA ILE A 550 3.06 44.87 11.24
C ILE A 550 3.06 44.94 12.75
N VAL A 551 3.13 43.79 13.41
CA VAL A 551 3.16 43.70 14.86
C VAL A 551 4.54 43.25 15.33
N GLU A 552 5.04 43.90 16.37
CA GLU A 552 6.28 43.52 17.05
C GLU A 552 6.04 42.42 18.10
N ASP A 553 4.85 42.46 18.74
CA ASP A 553 4.45 41.45 19.72
C ASP A 553 3.66 40.31 19.02
N SER A 554 4.15 39.09 19.14
CA SER A 554 3.51 37.90 18.58
C SER A 554 2.07 37.71 19.10
N ALA A 555 1.73 38.25 20.28
CA ALA A 555 0.39 38.18 20.86
C ALA A 555 -0.67 38.98 20.07
N ASP A 556 -0.25 40.00 19.33
CA ASP A 556 -1.11 40.85 18.51
C ASP A 556 -1.26 40.34 17.07
N SER A 557 -0.56 39.25 16.74
CA SER A 557 -0.55 38.66 15.38
C SER A 557 -1.90 38.03 14.99
N LEU A 558 -2.17 37.97 13.70
CA LEU A 558 -3.33 37.21 13.18
C LEU A 558 -3.26 35.74 13.61
N MET A 559 -2.06 35.17 13.74
CA MET A 559 -1.85 33.82 14.23
C MET A 559 -2.37 33.65 15.69
N ALA A 560 -2.05 34.64 16.57
CA ALA A 560 -2.53 34.63 17.95
C ALA A 560 -4.06 34.79 18.03
N ILE A 561 -4.64 35.63 17.19
CA ILE A 561 -6.10 35.82 17.13
C ILE A 561 -6.79 34.52 16.69
N ILE A 562 -6.30 33.88 15.63
CA ILE A 562 -6.86 32.60 15.15
C ILE A 562 -6.64 31.50 16.19
N GLY A 563 -5.44 31.40 16.74
CA GLY A 563 -5.10 30.44 17.79
C GLY A 563 -6.01 30.62 19.02
N GLY A 564 -6.19 31.86 19.50
CA GLY A 564 -7.06 32.20 20.62
C GLY A 564 -8.55 31.86 20.38
N ALA A 565 -9.04 32.09 19.17
CA ALA A 565 -10.41 31.74 18.80
C ALA A 565 -10.66 30.21 18.81
N ILE A 566 -9.65 29.42 18.49
CA ILE A 566 -9.71 27.95 18.41
C ILE A 566 -9.30 27.30 19.75
N ALA A 567 -8.50 27.95 20.57
CA ALA A 567 -7.97 27.45 21.85
C ALA A 567 -9.02 26.80 22.79
N PRO A 568 -10.25 27.34 22.94
CA PRO A 568 -11.27 26.71 23.78
C PRO A 568 -11.63 25.28 23.36
N LEU A 569 -11.46 24.93 22.07
CA LEU A 569 -11.70 23.58 21.58
C LEU A 569 -10.68 22.58 22.15
N PHE A 570 -9.45 23.04 22.43
CA PHE A 570 -8.35 22.21 22.92
C PHE A 570 -8.17 22.25 24.44
N ALA A 571 -8.90 23.13 25.12
CA ALA A 571 -8.91 23.18 26.59
C ALA A 571 -9.27 21.82 27.24
N PRO A 572 -10.25 21.04 26.74
CA PRO A 572 -10.53 19.69 27.27
C PRO A 572 -9.37 18.70 27.09
N LEU A 573 -8.40 18.98 26.21
CA LEU A 573 -7.21 18.18 25.99
C LEU A 573 -6.02 18.60 26.88
N GLY A 574 -6.16 19.70 27.67
CA GLY A 574 -5.17 20.16 28.63
C GLY A 574 -4.21 21.23 28.12
N TRP A 575 -4.39 21.76 26.89
CA TRP A 575 -3.56 22.79 26.28
C TRP A 575 -4.42 23.84 25.54
N GLY A 576 -5.26 24.53 26.30
CA GLY A 576 -6.19 25.55 25.81
C GLY A 576 -5.59 26.95 25.70
N GLU A 577 -4.28 27.11 25.72
CA GLU A 577 -3.58 28.34 25.46
C GLU A 577 -3.42 28.59 23.95
N TRP A 578 -3.35 29.87 23.52
CA TRP A 578 -3.27 30.19 22.10
C TRP A 578 -1.94 29.77 21.46
N GLN A 579 -0.84 29.79 22.24
CA GLN A 579 0.50 29.47 21.74
C GLN A 579 0.63 28.01 21.27
N PRO A 580 0.29 26.98 22.07
CA PRO A 580 0.27 25.59 21.59
C PRO A 580 -0.66 25.38 20.39
N VAL A 581 -1.80 26.07 20.36
CA VAL A 581 -2.75 25.96 19.25
C VAL A 581 -2.18 26.58 17.98
N ALA A 582 -1.55 27.77 18.07
CA ALA A 582 -0.86 28.41 16.96
C ALA A 582 0.26 27.50 16.41
N ALA A 583 1.06 26.88 17.31
CA ALA A 583 2.09 25.94 16.92
C ALA A 583 1.51 24.69 16.25
N ALA A 584 0.39 24.13 16.75
CA ALA A 584 -0.28 23.01 16.10
C ALA A 584 -0.80 23.37 14.70
N ILE A 585 -1.31 24.61 14.51
CA ILE A 585 -1.71 25.12 13.18
C ILE A 585 -0.50 25.23 12.24
N SER A 586 0.65 25.74 12.71
CA SER A 586 1.86 25.77 11.90
C SER A 586 2.31 24.37 11.46
N GLY A 587 2.09 23.37 12.32
CA GLY A 587 2.35 21.96 12.04
C GLY A 587 1.56 21.37 10.86
N PHE A 588 0.49 22.00 10.39
CA PHE A 588 -0.17 21.59 9.14
C PHE A 588 0.68 21.96 7.91
N SER A 589 1.43 23.03 7.96
CA SER A 589 2.38 23.37 6.90
C SER A 589 3.48 22.30 6.85
N ALA A 590 4.25 22.21 7.93
CA ALA A 590 5.31 21.23 8.11
C ALA A 590 5.41 20.90 9.61
N LYS A 591 5.52 19.63 9.97
CA LYS A 591 5.43 19.21 11.40
C LYS A 591 6.58 19.72 12.25
N GLU A 592 7.76 19.88 11.67
CA GLU A 592 8.92 20.52 12.32
C GLU A 592 8.66 21.99 12.65
N GLY A 593 7.84 22.68 11.87
CA GLY A 593 7.43 24.06 12.14
C GLY A 593 6.76 24.27 13.50
N ILE A 594 6.29 23.21 14.16
CA ILE A 594 5.81 23.29 15.54
C ILE A 594 6.92 23.75 16.47
N VAL A 595 8.12 23.19 16.33
CA VAL A 595 9.26 23.50 17.22
C VAL A 595 9.72 24.95 17.01
N SER A 596 9.96 25.37 15.76
CA SER A 596 10.35 26.75 15.47
C SER A 596 9.28 27.75 15.89
N THR A 597 8.00 27.48 15.65
CA THR A 597 6.92 28.36 16.12
C THR A 597 6.90 28.47 17.65
N MET A 598 7.04 27.35 18.37
CA MET A 598 7.11 27.35 19.83
C MET A 598 8.33 28.12 20.33
N GLY A 599 9.51 27.95 19.68
CA GLY A 599 10.71 28.69 20.04
C GLY A 599 10.57 30.21 19.87
N VAL A 600 10.01 30.66 18.76
CA VAL A 600 9.72 32.08 18.51
C VAL A 600 8.71 32.63 19.53
N LEU A 601 7.62 31.92 19.79
CA LEU A 601 6.58 32.35 20.73
C LEU A 601 7.06 32.34 22.18
N ALA A 602 8.00 31.48 22.55
CA ALA A 602 8.61 31.45 23.87
C ALA A 602 9.67 32.53 24.07
N ASN A 603 10.00 33.31 23.03
CA ASN A 603 11.02 34.36 23.03
C ASN A 603 12.39 33.84 23.54
N VAL A 604 12.77 32.64 23.13
CA VAL A 604 14.01 32.01 23.55
C VAL A 604 15.19 32.72 22.89
N ALA A 605 16.09 33.27 23.71
CA ALA A 605 17.33 33.89 23.24
C ALA A 605 18.34 32.77 22.91
N GLY A 606 18.42 32.35 21.66
CA GLY A 606 19.35 31.30 21.22
C GLY A 606 18.88 30.61 19.95
N ASP A 607 19.40 29.42 19.70
CA ASP A 607 18.98 28.60 18.58
C ASP A 607 17.55 28.05 18.79
N VAL A 608 16.59 28.62 18.08
CA VAL A 608 15.17 28.23 18.15
C VAL A 608 14.89 26.84 17.57
N GLU A 609 15.86 26.19 16.97
CA GLU A 609 15.78 24.81 16.47
C GLU A 609 16.28 23.79 17.51
N ASP A 610 16.99 24.23 18.57
CA ASP A 610 17.42 23.35 19.66
C ASP A 610 16.28 23.02 20.62
N ALA A 611 15.84 21.77 20.56
CA ALA A 611 14.71 21.28 21.33
C ALA A 611 14.88 21.39 22.88
N GLU A 612 16.11 21.32 23.40
CA GLU A 612 16.36 21.41 24.86
C GLU A 612 16.18 22.84 25.33
N THR A 613 16.77 23.81 24.62
CA THR A 613 16.67 25.23 24.95
C THR A 613 15.23 25.74 24.86
N VAL A 614 14.49 25.31 23.85
CA VAL A 614 13.08 25.66 23.66
C VAL A 614 12.17 25.02 24.73
N ALA A 615 12.49 23.81 25.21
CA ALA A 615 11.66 23.08 26.16
C ALA A 615 11.45 23.83 27.50
N GLU A 616 12.47 24.55 27.98
CA GLU A 616 12.35 25.33 29.21
C GLU A 616 11.35 26.49 29.06
N GLY A 617 11.42 27.22 27.93
CA GLY A 617 10.52 28.34 27.65
C GLY A 617 9.07 27.92 27.40
N VAL A 618 8.89 26.78 26.73
CA VAL A 618 7.58 26.23 26.35
C VAL A 618 6.87 25.55 27.52
N GLY A 619 7.63 25.07 28.52
CA GLY A 619 7.09 24.31 29.66
C GLY A 619 5.93 25.01 30.37
N MET A 620 5.93 26.36 30.44
CA MET A 620 4.88 27.12 31.12
C MET A 620 3.49 27.00 30.47
N TRP A 621 3.37 26.63 29.23
CA TRP A 621 2.08 26.46 28.52
C TRP A 621 1.42 25.11 28.81
N PHE A 622 2.15 24.20 29.40
CA PHE A 622 1.66 22.86 29.70
C PHE A 622 1.66 22.66 31.23
N PRO A 623 0.49 22.72 31.87
CA PRO A 623 0.42 22.70 33.35
C PRO A 623 0.85 21.37 33.98
N THR A 624 0.94 20.30 33.18
CA THR A 624 1.31 18.93 33.63
C THR A 624 2.03 18.17 32.53
N ALA A 625 2.84 17.17 32.91
CA ALA A 625 3.42 16.22 31.96
C ALA A 625 2.36 15.55 31.06
N LEU A 626 1.17 15.30 31.64
CA LEU A 626 0.06 14.71 30.91
C LEU A 626 -0.51 15.66 29.82
N ALA A 627 -0.48 16.97 30.05
CA ALA A 627 -0.88 17.96 29.04
C ALA A 627 0.14 18.00 27.89
N GLY A 628 1.43 17.95 28.20
CA GLY A 628 2.48 17.82 27.18
C GLY A 628 2.37 16.52 26.37
N PHE A 629 2.13 15.40 27.04
CA PHE A 629 1.88 14.12 26.37
C PHE A 629 0.62 14.16 25.49
N SER A 630 -0.44 14.80 25.95
CA SER A 630 -1.68 15.01 25.22
C SER A 630 -1.45 15.80 23.91
N PHE A 631 -0.70 16.90 23.99
CA PHE A 631 -0.33 17.69 22.81
C PHE A 631 0.47 16.86 21.80
N LEU A 632 1.46 16.12 22.28
CA LEU A 632 2.27 15.25 21.45
C LEU A 632 1.42 14.16 20.78
N LEU A 633 0.52 13.52 21.53
CA LEU A 633 -0.37 12.47 21.02
C LEU A 633 -1.33 13.01 19.94
N PHE A 634 -1.87 14.22 20.13
CA PHE A 634 -2.72 14.86 19.13
C PHE A 634 -1.94 15.08 17.83
N ASN A 635 -0.76 15.71 17.90
CA ASN A 635 0.07 15.99 16.73
C ASN A 635 0.68 14.72 16.09
N LEU A 636 0.69 13.61 16.80
CA LEU A 636 1.02 12.31 16.22
C LEU A 636 -0.08 11.77 15.32
N LEU A 637 -1.35 11.89 15.76
CA LEU A 637 -2.50 11.22 15.15
C LEU A 637 -3.35 12.13 14.25
N ASP A 638 -3.16 13.44 14.30
CA ASP A 638 -3.87 14.40 13.46
C ASP A 638 -3.52 14.26 11.96
N SER A 639 -4.14 15.09 11.14
CA SER A 639 -3.82 15.13 9.71
C SER A 639 -2.34 15.46 9.47
N PRO A 640 -1.70 14.81 8.50
CA PRO A 640 -0.29 15.04 8.19
C PRO A 640 -0.07 16.44 7.59
N CYS A 641 1.20 16.77 7.28
CA CYS A 641 1.57 18.02 6.61
C CYS A 641 0.86 18.19 5.24
N LEU A 642 0.71 19.43 4.78
CA LEU A 642 0.01 19.79 3.53
C LEU A 642 0.52 19.02 2.32
N ALA A 643 1.81 18.74 2.24
CA ALA A 643 2.40 17.95 1.16
C ALA A 643 1.89 16.49 1.15
N ALA A 644 1.76 15.87 2.33
CA ALA A 644 1.17 14.54 2.46
C ALA A 644 -0.34 14.56 2.19
N ILE A 645 -1.07 15.59 2.66
CA ILE A 645 -2.49 15.81 2.36
C ILE A 645 -2.73 15.92 0.85
N SER A 646 -1.90 16.69 0.14
CA SER A 646 -1.95 16.79 -1.33
C SER A 646 -1.73 15.43 -2.01
N THR A 647 -0.81 14.64 -1.49
CA THR A 647 -0.56 13.27 -1.97
C THR A 647 -1.74 12.36 -1.69
N MET A 648 -2.38 12.47 -0.51
CA MET A 648 -3.62 11.74 -0.18
C MET A 648 -4.73 12.08 -1.17
N ALA A 649 -4.92 13.36 -1.52
CA ALA A 649 -5.93 13.80 -2.49
C ALA A 649 -5.73 13.13 -3.85
N GLN A 650 -4.48 12.97 -4.30
CA GLN A 650 -4.16 12.32 -5.56
C GLN A 650 -4.37 10.80 -5.51
N GLN A 651 -3.99 10.13 -4.41
CA GLN A 651 -4.06 8.67 -4.29
C GLN A 651 -5.47 8.17 -3.96
N MET A 652 -6.28 8.96 -3.27
CA MET A 652 -7.70 8.62 -2.96
C MET A 652 -8.59 8.62 -4.20
N GLN A 653 -8.25 9.42 -5.23
CA GLN A 653 -9.00 9.55 -6.51
C GLN A 653 -10.49 9.91 -6.37
N ASP A 654 -10.98 10.11 -5.16
CA ASP A 654 -12.37 10.43 -4.84
C ASP A 654 -12.43 11.51 -3.76
N ARG A 655 -13.05 12.64 -4.07
CA ARG A 655 -13.17 13.79 -3.16
C ARG A 655 -13.90 13.45 -1.86
N LYS A 656 -14.89 12.55 -1.89
CA LYS A 656 -15.64 12.14 -0.69
C LYS A 656 -14.74 11.38 0.29
N TRP A 657 -13.96 10.44 -0.21
CA TRP A 657 -13.03 9.66 0.60
C TRP A 657 -11.86 10.48 1.10
N PHE A 658 -11.41 11.45 0.32
CA PHE A 658 -10.38 12.39 0.74
C PHE A 658 -10.84 13.20 1.96
N TRP A 659 -11.99 13.88 1.88
CA TRP A 659 -12.51 14.67 3.00
C TRP A 659 -12.88 13.79 4.20
N PHE A 660 -13.40 12.59 3.96
CA PHE A 660 -13.63 11.62 5.03
C PHE A 660 -12.33 11.24 5.73
N ALA A 661 -11.22 11.02 5.01
CA ALA A 661 -9.92 10.69 5.58
C ALA A 661 -9.41 11.81 6.51
N ILE A 662 -9.45 13.05 6.05
CA ILE A 662 -9.04 14.23 6.84
C ILE A 662 -9.90 14.35 8.11
N LEU A 663 -11.22 14.28 7.95
CA LEU A 663 -12.15 14.36 9.09
C LEU A 663 -11.90 13.21 10.08
N PHE A 664 -11.75 11.99 9.57
CA PHE A 664 -11.51 10.82 10.41
C PHE A 664 -10.21 10.96 11.22
N GLN A 665 -9.11 11.38 10.60
CA GLN A 665 -7.81 11.54 11.28
C GLN A 665 -7.92 12.55 12.43
N ASN A 666 -8.51 13.73 12.19
CA ASN A 666 -8.65 14.76 13.21
C ASN A 666 -9.62 14.34 14.34
N VAL A 667 -10.76 13.74 14.00
CA VAL A 667 -11.73 13.26 15.01
C VAL A 667 -11.14 12.10 15.81
N PHE A 668 -10.42 11.19 15.20
CA PHE A 668 -9.75 10.08 15.87
C PHE A 668 -8.65 10.58 16.80
N ALA A 669 -7.81 11.50 16.33
CA ALA A 669 -6.78 12.15 17.15
C ALA A 669 -7.40 12.83 18.37
N TYR A 670 -8.44 13.64 18.17
CA TYR A 670 -9.14 14.33 19.26
C TYR A 670 -9.76 13.35 20.26
N ALA A 671 -10.45 12.32 19.79
CA ALA A 671 -11.10 11.32 20.62
C ALA A 671 -10.10 10.54 21.49
N VAL A 672 -9.01 10.06 20.89
CA VAL A 672 -7.96 9.32 21.62
C VAL A 672 -7.29 10.23 22.64
N THR A 673 -6.93 11.44 22.25
CA THR A 673 -6.26 12.42 23.10
C THR A 673 -7.15 12.85 24.27
N LEU A 674 -8.44 13.10 24.02
CA LEU A 674 -9.42 13.42 25.05
C LEU A 674 -9.52 12.29 26.10
N CYS A 675 -9.59 11.04 25.64
CA CYS A 675 -9.62 9.89 26.53
C CYS A 675 -8.35 9.82 27.40
N VAL A 676 -7.18 9.97 26.79
CA VAL A 676 -5.91 9.89 27.51
C VAL A 676 -5.77 11.03 28.51
N TYR A 677 -6.05 12.27 28.14
CA TYR A 677 -5.91 13.41 29.04
C TYR A 677 -6.94 13.38 30.16
N GLN A 678 -8.23 13.27 29.88
CA GLN A 678 -9.30 13.37 30.88
C GLN A 678 -9.29 12.18 31.85
N ILE A 679 -9.09 10.95 31.34
CA ILE A 679 -9.02 9.76 32.19
C ILE A 679 -7.70 9.76 32.98
N GLY A 680 -6.60 10.14 32.36
CA GLY A 680 -5.31 10.30 33.03
C GLY A 680 -5.37 11.37 34.14
N SER A 681 -6.00 12.53 33.88
CA SER A 681 -6.20 13.57 34.88
C SER A 681 -7.05 13.09 36.04
N PHE A 682 -8.08 12.29 35.78
CA PHE A 682 -8.88 11.68 36.86
C PHE A 682 -8.05 10.69 37.68
N LEU A 683 -7.25 9.83 37.04
CA LEU A 683 -6.49 8.79 37.73
C LEU A 683 -5.29 9.35 38.54
N PHE A 684 -4.56 10.33 37.96
CA PHE A 684 -3.32 10.84 38.56
C PHE A 684 -3.54 12.05 39.45
N TYR A 685 -4.53 12.91 39.14
CA TYR A 685 -4.76 14.17 39.84
C TYR A 685 -6.12 14.24 40.52
N GLY A 686 -6.97 13.19 40.39
CA GLY A 686 -8.31 13.16 41.01
C GLY A 686 -9.30 14.17 40.43
N SER A 687 -9.01 14.81 39.30
CA SER A 687 -9.88 15.82 38.69
C SER A 687 -11.05 15.15 37.98
N PHE A 688 -12.27 15.39 38.42
CA PHE A 688 -13.49 14.89 37.79
C PHE A 688 -14.35 16.04 37.28
N GLY A 689 -14.68 16.03 36.00
CA GLY A 689 -15.48 17.06 35.34
C GLY A 689 -16.34 16.53 34.21
N ALA A 690 -17.06 17.41 33.54
CA ALA A 690 -17.89 17.08 32.39
C ALA A 690 -17.04 16.42 31.26
N GLY A 691 -15.81 16.89 31.06
CA GLY A 691 -14.87 16.29 30.08
C GLY A 691 -14.54 14.83 30.39
N THR A 692 -14.39 14.47 31.65
CA THR A 692 -14.13 13.10 32.11
C THR A 692 -15.28 12.16 31.74
N VAL A 693 -16.54 12.62 31.96
CA VAL A 693 -17.74 11.84 31.58
C VAL A 693 -17.77 11.61 30.06
N VAL A 694 -17.54 12.66 29.28
CA VAL A 694 -17.49 12.55 27.81
C VAL A 694 -16.38 11.58 27.36
N ALA A 695 -15.19 11.66 27.99
CA ALA A 695 -14.08 10.76 27.68
C ALA A 695 -14.43 9.28 27.95
N PHE A 696 -15.12 8.98 29.08
CA PHE A 696 -15.59 7.62 29.35
C PHE A 696 -16.62 7.12 28.31
N VAL A 697 -17.55 7.99 27.88
CA VAL A 697 -18.51 7.64 26.82
C VAL A 697 -17.80 7.36 25.51
N VAL A 698 -16.85 8.21 25.12
CA VAL A 698 -16.04 8.02 23.90
C VAL A 698 -15.22 6.73 23.98
N LEU A 699 -14.58 6.47 25.11
CA LEU A 699 -13.82 5.24 25.34
C LEU A 699 -14.71 4.00 25.21
N LEU A 700 -15.89 4.01 25.85
CA LEU A 700 -16.85 2.90 25.76
C LEU A 700 -17.32 2.69 24.31
N PHE A 701 -17.57 3.77 23.58
CA PHE A 701 -17.91 3.69 22.15
C PHE A 701 -16.76 3.09 21.31
N MET A 702 -15.51 3.53 21.54
CA MET A 702 -14.34 2.97 20.85
C MET A 702 -14.15 1.48 21.18
N LEU A 703 -14.29 1.11 22.45
CA LEU A 703 -14.23 -0.30 22.88
C LEU A 703 -15.36 -1.13 22.28
N TYR A 704 -16.58 -0.59 22.25
CA TYR A 704 -17.70 -1.24 21.56
C TYR A 704 -17.38 -1.47 20.09
N MET A 705 -16.88 -0.47 19.38
CA MET A 705 -16.47 -0.60 17.96
C MET A 705 -15.34 -1.60 17.77
N LEU A 706 -14.42 -1.70 18.74
CA LEU A 706 -13.29 -2.62 18.69
C LEU A 706 -13.70 -4.08 18.94
N PHE A 707 -14.60 -4.33 19.89
CA PHE A 707 -14.96 -5.69 20.32
C PHE A 707 -16.25 -6.23 19.71
N ARG A 708 -17.11 -5.38 19.12
CA ARG A 708 -18.32 -5.88 18.46
C ARG A 708 -17.95 -6.90 17.38
N PRO A 709 -18.72 -8.01 17.20
CA PRO A 709 -18.52 -8.92 16.07
C PRO A 709 -18.68 -8.14 14.76
N ASP A 710 -17.94 -8.55 13.73
CA ASP A 710 -18.04 -7.89 12.42
C ASP A 710 -19.40 -8.22 11.78
N PRO A 711 -20.30 -7.23 11.62
CA PRO A 711 -21.63 -7.46 11.06
C PRO A 711 -21.59 -7.71 9.54
N TYR A 712 -20.42 -7.56 8.90
CA TYR A 712 -20.24 -7.66 7.46
C TYR A 712 -19.21 -8.73 7.06
N LYS A 713 -18.88 -9.66 7.97
CA LYS A 713 -17.84 -10.70 7.79
C LYS A 713 -18.02 -11.52 6.52
N ASP A 714 -19.27 -11.74 6.11
CA ASP A 714 -19.64 -12.54 4.94
C ASP A 714 -19.89 -11.70 3.67
N GLN A 715 -19.78 -10.38 3.75
CA GLN A 715 -19.88 -9.53 2.56
C GLN A 715 -18.56 -9.53 1.78
N LYS A 716 -18.55 -10.23 0.66
CA LYS A 716 -17.49 -10.08 -0.36
C LYS A 716 -17.60 -8.67 -0.94
N THR A 717 -16.63 -7.81 -0.65
CA THR A 717 -16.68 -6.39 -1.03
C THR A 717 -16.14 -6.23 -2.44
N TYR A 718 -17.04 -6.00 -3.38
CA TYR A 718 -16.68 -5.49 -4.71
C TYR A 718 -16.84 -3.97 -4.71
N SER A 719 -15.85 -3.26 -5.26
CA SER A 719 -15.98 -1.83 -5.49
C SER A 719 -17.20 -1.57 -6.40
N LYS A 720 -18.16 -0.76 -5.92
CA LYS A 720 -19.33 -0.37 -6.73
C LYS A 720 -18.94 0.30 -8.05
N ARG A 721 -17.74 0.84 -8.19
CA ARG A 721 -17.23 1.43 -9.43
C ARG A 721 -16.97 0.41 -10.53
N SER A 722 -16.61 -0.83 -10.19
CA SER A 722 -16.44 -1.90 -11.19
C SER A 722 -17.79 -2.35 -11.80
N VAL A 723 -18.91 -2.09 -11.10
CA VAL A 723 -20.25 -2.47 -11.55
C VAL A 723 -20.94 -1.35 -12.31
N GLN A 724 -20.73 -0.08 -11.95
CA GLN A 724 -21.36 1.07 -12.62
C GLN A 724 -20.63 1.51 -13.91
N SER A 725 -19.38 1.13 -14.12
CA SER A 725 -18.67 1.39 -15.37
C SER A 725 -18.80 0.25 -16.39
N ALA A 726 -19.41 -0.88 -16.00
CA ALA A 726 -19.70 -2.01 -16.88
C ALA A 726 -21.18 -2.10 -17.32
N SER A 727 -22.04 -1.19 -16.82
CA SER A 727 -23.38 -0.93 -17.32
C SER A 727 -23.39 0.39 -18.10
#